data_6cf8491ec68a5a8cba6e6e4eae4cd90f
#
_entry.id   6cf8491ec68a5a8cba6e6e4eae4cd90f
#
_cell.length_a   1.000
_cell.length_b   1.000
_cell.length_c   1.000
_cell.angle_alpha   90.00
_cell.angle_beta   90.00
_cell.angle_gamma   90.00
#
_symmetry.space_group_name_H-M   'P 1'
#
loop_
_entity.id
_entity.type
_entity.pdbx_description
1 polymer ?
#
loop_
_entity_poly.entity_id
_entity_poly.type
_entity_poly.pdbx_seq_one_letter_code
_entity_poly.pdbx_strand_id
1 'polypeptide(L)'
;MLVRRLMSPQGPRCFARCPGNLWSSGVLRPASPFRSRLVRQPLYHAVRSFSKDEKPTPKPTAAGLPQLWHLLRPERRRLQLALAALCASSSVNLSYPYLMGRLVDMFGEGQEGLLFVMDHTALCGLLVVAGGAATFCRLYLIETAIERIAFRLRQQFFKALVERPIAFFDQNKTGELVNRLGNDITMTSRVLIDASAGIRGSITAAVGTCMIFQLVPREMILGLLSPVLALFVTGVLYGRLVRRIAERRQQRLAEAVQRAEERLGGIRTVRTFNAEARELRGFEGLLDLVYQAGWQNALASAGLSCFFVTGGGLFLLHIIYNCGVMVSSGVVSVGTTVSLAMYCLMAGSSYTGVMAAYGDIQKCLGSLQKVLDILGTAEVRPALSQSVAAASGAASAPLAVKFENVSFFYPARPQANVLQGLNLDIPAGARVAILGRSGSGKSTIALLLAGLYAPTEGKIWVDGHDMVAEDRTAWVRSQLGVISQEPTLFAMSIKENVEYGLSPDPVDQASNDLKVKEAAAAAHVTEFTDGLPHGMDTLAGERGQALSGGQKQRVCIARALARTPRMLIFDEATSALDLRSERAVHEALQEVLSSQNCSCLVITHRMSSLQWCDHVAVVEEGAVVQYGQKEEVLQNPCTALQSILRNDEF
;
A
#
# COMPACT_ATOMS: atom_id res chain seq x y z
N MET A 1 -48.80 4.67 18.99
CA MET A 1 -49.53 4.13 17.80
C MET A 1 -48.60 3.94 16.57
N LEU A 2 -47.27 3.93 16.73
CA LEU A 2 -46.28 3.86 15.62
C LEU A 2 -45.35 2.63 15.67
N VAL A 3 -45.54 1.74 16.65
CA VAL A 3 -44.66 0.54 16.83
C VAL A 3 -45.31 -0.78 16.34
N ARG A 4 -46.54 -0.72 15.80
CA ARG A 4 -47.31 -1.95 15.41
C ARG A 4 -47.33 -2.23 13.89
N ARG A 5 -46.51 -1.53 13.07
CA ARG A 5 -46.51 -1.66 11.59
C ARG A 5 -45.25 -2.25 10.97
N LEU A 6 -44.29 -2.75 11.74
CA LEU A 6 -43.02 -3.28 11.24
C LEU A 6 -42.79 -4.79 11.44
N MET A 7 -43.84 -5.54 11.78
CA MET A 7 -43.77 -7.00 11.82
C MET A 7 -44.91 -7.61 11.02
N SER A 8 -44.76 -7.72 9.70
CA SER A 8 -45.47 -8.70 8.90
C SER A 8 -44.57 -9.23 7.80
N PRO A 9 -44.41 -10.56 7.67
CA PRO A 9 -43.58 -11.18 6.65
C PRO A 9 -44.42 -11.42 5.39
N GLN A 10 -44.27 -10.59 4.34
CA GLN A 10 -44.75 -10.92 3.01
C GLN A 10 -43.72 -10.48 1.97
N GLY A 11 -42.94 -11.45 1.51
CA GLY A 11 -42.13 -11.33 0.29
C GLY A 11 -42.97 -11.69 -0.94
N PRO A 12 -42.70 -11.10 -2.11
CA PRO A 12 -43.49 -11.32 -3.31
C PRO A 12 -43.18 -12.67 -3.97
N ARG A 13 -44.24 -13.46 -4.19
CA ARG A 13 -44.23 -14.65 -5.04
C ARG A 13 -44.34 -14.21 -6.50
N CYS A 14 -43.34 -14.48 -7.33
CA CYS A 14 -43.50 -14.51 -8.77
C CYS A 14 -43.84 -15.94 -9.21
N PHE A 15 -45.02 -16.07 -9.80
CA PHE A 15 -45.50 -17.28 -10.48
C PHE A 15 -44.89 -17.34 -11.88
N ALA A 16 -44.31 -18.47 -12.23
CA ALA A 16 -44.25 -18.93 -13.61
C ALA A 16 -44.62 -20.40 -13.66
N ARG A 17 -45.77 -20.68 -14.27
CA ARG A 17 -46.28 -22.01 -14.61
C ARG A 17 -45.50 -22.62 -15.76
N CYS A 18 -45.16 -23.88 -15.70
CA CYS A 18 -45.14 -24.79 -16.84
C CYS A 18 -45.65 -26.17 -16.41
N PRO A 19 -46.47 -26.85 -17.24
CA PRO A 19 -47.18 -28.07 -16.91
C PRO A 19 -46.51 -29.31 -17.49
N GLY A 20 -46.80 -30.45 -16.91
CA GLY A 20 -46.51 -31.75 -17.55
C GLY A 20 -46.29 -32.89 -16.60
N ASN A 21 -47.34 -33.64 -16.40
CA ASN A 21 -47.47 -34.93 -15.71
C ASN A 21 -46.44 -36.00 -16.13
N LEU A 22 -46.03 -36.90 -15.23
CA LEU A 22 -46.44 -38.32 -15.22
C LEU A 22 -45.57 -39.19 -14.29
N TRP A 23 -46.25 -40.09 -13.60
CA TRP A 23 -45.82 -41.38 -13.00
C TRP A 23 -45.18 -41.34 -11.58
N SER A 24 -45.92 -41.68 -10.61
CA SER A 24 -46.34 -42.96 -9.98
C SER A 24 -45.35 -43.56 -8.97
N SER A 25 -45.85 -43.62 -7.72
CA SER A 25 -45.66 -44.67 -6.72
C SER A 25 -44.25 -45.19 -6.38
N GLY A 26 -43.87 -44.93 -5.12
CA GLY A 26 -42.75 -45.60 -4.47
C GLY A 26 -42.63 -45.20 -3.00
N VAL A 27 -43.34 -45.93 -2.14
CA VAL A 27 -43.22 -45.91 -0.69
C VAL A 27 -41.79 -46.27 -0.29
N LEU A 28 -41.06 -45.40 0.38
CA LEU A 28 -39.85 -45.77 1.11
C LEU A 28 -39.79 -45.07 2.47
N ARG A 29 -39.65 -45.89 3.49
CA ARG A 29 -39.55 -45.62 4.93
C ARG A 29 -38.32 -44.73 5.24
N PRO A 30 -38.34 -44.01 6.39
CA PRO A 30 -37.19 -43.20 6.80
C PRO A 30 -36.04 -44.10 7.28
N ALA A 31 -34.89 -43.95 6.65
CA ALA A 31 -33.64 -44.58 7.06
C ALA A 31 -32.99 -43.81 8.22
N SER A 32 -32.50 -44.56 9.18
CA SER A 32 -31.79 -44.19 10.39
C SER A 32 -30.51 -43.35 10.12
N PRO A 33 -30.04 -42.57 11.10
CA PRO A 33 -28.86 -41.71 10.92
C PRO A 33 -27.57 -42.55 10.81
N PHE A 34 -26.96 -42.50 9.65
CA PHE A 34 -25.66 -43.07 9.43
C PHE A 34 -24.61 -42.24 10.19
N ARG A 35 -24.03 -42.82 11.23
CA ARG A 35 -22.77 -42.36 11.83
C ARG A 35 -21.64 -42.56 10.80
N SER A 36 -21.31 -41.55 10.01
CA SER A 36 -20.07 -41.52 9.25
C SER A 36 -18.91 -41.25 10.21
N ARG A 37 -18.10 -42.27 10.48
CA ARG A 37 -16.74 -42.11 10.99
C ARG A 37 -15.95 -41.30 9.96
N LEU A 38 -15.78 -40.02 10.21
CA LEU A 38 -14.81 -39.16 9.51
C LEU A 38 -13.42 -39.67 9.82
N VAL A 39 -12.82 -40.25 8.82
CA VAL A 39 -11.37 -40.50 8.73
C VAL A 39 -10.66 -39.15 8.86
N ARG A 40 -10.14 -38.90 10.05
CA ARG A 40 -9.18 -37.80 10.28
C ARG A 40 -7.88 -38.17 9.59
N GLN A 41 -7.60 -37.59 8.46
CA GLN A 41 -6.28 -37.64 7.84
C GLN A 41 -5.63 -36.24 7.79
N PRO A 42 -4.30 -36.16 7.74
CA PRO A 42 -3.49 -35.15 8.39
C PRO A 42 -3.20 -33.95 7.50
N LEU A 43 -4.21 -33.12 7.24
CA LEU A 43 -4.04 -31.78 6.63
C LEU A 43 -3.56 -30.72 7.65
N TYR A 44 -3.49 -31.12 8.92
CA TYR A 44 -3.17 -30.21 10.02
C TYR A 44 -1.66 -29.92 10.16
N HIS A 45 -0.80 -30.72 9.56
CA HIS A 45 0.66 -30.53 9.66
C HIS A 45 1.25 -29.63 8.57
N ALA A 46 0.61 -29.50 7.41
CA ALA A 46 1.11 -28.61 6.34
C ALA A 46 0.84 -27.12 6.60
N VAL A 47 -0.21 -26.78 7.37
CA VAL A 47 -0.54 -25.38 7.69
C VAL A 47 0.34 -24.82 8.83
N ARG A 48 0.95 -25.71 9.63
CA ARG A 48 1.79 -25.30 10.77
C ARG A 48 3.21 -24.88 10.42
N SER A 49 3.67 -25.19 9.22
CA SER A 49 5.02 -24.84 8.75
C SER A 49 5.11 -23.46 8.08
N PHE A 50 3.97 -22.90 7.61
CA PHE A 50 3.96 -21.57 6.98
C PHE A 50 3.73 -20.40 7.93
N SER A 51 3.36 -20.65 9.19
CA SER A 51 3.08 -19.57 10.17
C SER A 51 4.26 -19.22 11.08
N LYS A 52 5.47 -19.75 10.82
CA LYS A 52 6.61 -19.56 11.73
C LYS A 52 7.55 -18.39 11.38
N ASP A 53 7.37 -17.75 10.23
CA ASP A 53 8.26 -16.68 9.76
C ASP A 53 7.65 -15.25 9.76
N GLU A 54 6.45 -15.06 10.31
CA GLU A 54 6.08 -13.71 10.72
C GLU A 54 6.91 -13.35 11.95
N LYS A 55 8.01 -12.63 11.72
CA LYS A 55 8.73 -11.91 12.79
C LYS A 55 7.68 -11.15 13.61
N PRO A 56 7.63 -11.33 14.93
CA PRO A 56 6.69 -10.58 15.76
C PRO A 56 6.89 -9.11 15.47
N THR A 57 5.81 -8.41 15.09
CA THR A 57 5.83 -6.96 14.88
C THR A 57 6.58 -6.35 16.06
N PRO A 58 7.68 -5.63 15.83
CA PRO A 58 8.45 -5.05 16.91
C PRO A 58 7.50 -4.21 17.75
N LYS A 59 7.53 -4.41 19.08
CA LYS A 59 6.79 -3.56 20.02
C LYS A 59 7.16 -2.12 19.66
N PRO A 60 6.19 -1.18 19.60
CA PRO A 60 6.47 0.21 19.28
C PRO A 60 7.53 0.71 20.27
N THR A 61 8.76 0.77 19.81
CA THR A 61 9.87 1.26 20.59
C THR A 61 9.79 2.79 20.62
N ALA A 62 10.19 3.39 21.72
CA ALA A 62 10.27 4.85 21.89
C ALA A 62 11.11 5.57 20.80
N ALA A 63 11.79 4.82 19.95
CA ALA A 63 12.58 5.29 18.82
C ALA A 63 11.77 6.05 17.74
N GLY A 64 10.45 5.85 17.63
CA GLY A 64 9.61 6.57 16.66
C GLY A 64 9.26 8.02 17.06
N LEU A 65 9.35 8.37 18.33
CA LEU A 65 8.98 9.71 18.84
C LEU A 65 9.90 10.85 18.32
N PRO A 66 11.24 10.72 18.30
CA PRO A 66 12.10 11.76 17.74
C PRO A 66 11.86 12.01 16.27
N GLN A 67 11.59 10.94 15.52
CA GLN A 67 11.31 11.03 14.08
C GLN A 67 9.95 11.68 13.81
N LEU A 68 8.94 11.36 14.62
CA LEU A 68 7.65 12.05 14.58
C LEU A 68 7.83 13.55 14.85
N TRP A 69 8.64 13.92 15.86
CA TRP A 69 8.94 15.32 16.17
C TRP A 69 9.57 16.06 14.98
N HIS A 70 10.48 15.41 14.26
CA HIS A 70 11.10 15.98 13.07
C HIS A 70 10.07 16.27 11.97
N LEU A 71 9.09 15.38 11.78
CA LEU A 71 7.99 15.57 10.84
C LEU A 71 7.04 16.71 11.24
N LEU A 72 6.85 16.94 12.55
CA LEU A 72 5.97 17.98 13.09
C LEU A 72 6.64 19.37 13.12
N ARG A 73 7.97 19.44 13.16
CA ARG A 73 8.75 20.68 13.29
C ARG A 73 8.38 21.79 12.29
N PRO A 74 8.11 21.52 11.01
CA PRO A 74 7.71 22.55 10.06
C PRO A 74 6.36 23.19 10.37
N GLU A 75 5.44 22.49 11.04
CA GLU A 75 4.09 22.96 11.40
C GLU A 75 3.98 23.50 12.83
N ARG A 76 5.11 23.70 13.53
CA ARG A 76 5.14 24.09 14.95
C ARG A 76 4.27 25.30 15.30
N ARG A 77 4.26 26.32 14.44
CA ARG A 77 3.45 27.54 14.70
C ARG A 77 1.96 27.24 14.71
N ARG A 78 1.49 26.42 13.75
CA ARG A 78 0.08 26.00 13.68
C ARG A 78 -0.32 25.13 14.84
N LEU A 79 0.56 24.20 15.24
CA LEU A 79 0.34 23.31 16.37
C LEU A 79 0.30 24.10 17.68
N GLN A 80 1.11 25.14 17.85
CA GLN A 80 1.06 26.05 19.00
C GLN A 80 -0.26 26.83 19.04
N LEU A 81 -0.71 27.38 17.90
CA LEU A 81 -2.01 28.06 17.81
C LEU A 81 -3.17 27.09 18.06
N ALA A 82 -3.10 25.87 17.53
CA ALA A 82 -4.09 24.84 17.79
C ALA A 82 -4.13 24.44 19.27
N LEU A 83 -2.99 24.37 19.94
CA LEU A 83 -2.90 24.11 21.38
C LEU A 83 -3.49 25.25 22.20
N ALA A 84 -3.22 26.51 21.84
CA ALA A 84 -3.83 27.66 22.48
C ALA A 84 -5.36 27.67 22.32
N ALA A 85 -5.86 27.38 21.11
CA ALA A 85 -7.29 27.25 20.84
C ALA A 85 -7.91 26.05 21.58
N LEU A 86 -7.15 24.94 21.76
CA LEU A 86 -7.57 23.81 22.58
C LEU A 86 -7.73 24.20 24.05
N CYS A 87 -6.76 24.92 24.61
CA CYS A 87 -6.84 25.38 25.99
C CYS A 87 -8.04 26.34 26.17
N ALA A 88 -8.23 27.28 25.24
CA ALA A 88 -9.37 28.21 25.29
C ALA A 88 -10.72 27.47 25.23
N SER A 89 -10.88 26.54 24.26
CA SER A 89 -12.12 25.77 24.13
C SER A 89 -12.36 24.83 25.32
N SER A 90 -11.30 24.27 25.90
CA SER A 90 -11.39 23.39 27.08
C SER A 90 -11.79 24.19 28.32
N SER A 91 -11.25 25.41 28.50
CA SER A 91 -11.62 26.31 29.63
C SER A 91 -13.09 26.68 29.59
N VAL A 92 -13.61 27.03 28.40
CA VAL A 92 -15.05 27.33 28.24
C VAL A 92 -15.88 26.09 28.56
N ASN A 93 -15.55 24.91 28.00
CA ASN A 93 -16.30 23.69 28.28
C ASN A 93 -16.30 23.29 29.76
N LEU A 94 -15.18 23.48 30.46
CA LEU A 94 -15.06 23.18 31.88
C LEU A 94 -15.80 24.15 32.77
N SER A 95 -16.11 25.37 32.28
CA SER A 95 -16.92 26.36 33.01
C SER A 95 -18.41 26.00 33.02
N TYR A 96 -18.91 25.24 32.06
CA TYR A 96 -20.33 24.90 31.94
C TYR A 96 -20.96 24.29 33.19
N PRO A 97 -20.40 23.21 33.77
CA PRO A 97 -21.01 22.58 34.93
C PRO A 97 -21.12 23.56 36.12
N TYR A 98 -20.09 24.36 36.32
CA TYR A 98 -20.08 25.38 37.39
C TYR A 98 -21.14 26.45 37.17
N LEU A 99 -21.23 26.99 35.94
CA LEU A 99 -22.23 28.00 35.60
C LEU A 99 -23.67 27.48 35.73
N MET A 100 -23.91 26.24 35.29
CA MET A 100 -25.20 25.58 35.41
C MET A 100 -25.63 25.39 36.87
N GLY A 101 -24.69 24.99 37.73
CA GLY A 101 -24.99 24.90 39.15
C GLY A 101 -25.33 26.23 39.77
N ARG A 102 -24.58 27.27 39.47
CA ARG A 102 -24.88 28.63 39.92
C ARG A 102 -26.24 29.14 39.45
N LEU A 103 -26.58 28.88 38.16
CA LEU A 103 -27.90 29.24 37.63
C LEU A 103 -29.04 28.54 38.38
N VAL A 104 -28.87 27.25 38.68
CA VAL A 104 -29.90 26.51 39.44
C VAL A 104 -30.09 27.05 40.84
N ASP A 105 -29.00 27.43 41.55
CA ASP A 105 -29.10 28.04 42.88
C ASP A 105 -29.81 29.41 42.83
N MET A 106 -29.49 30.25 41.83
CA MET A 106 -30.11 31.57 41.63
C MET A 106 -31.61 31.48 41.31
N PHE A 107 -32.06 30.46 40.54
CA PHE A 107 -33.49 30.23 40.32
C PHE A 107 -34.24 29.89 41.61
N GLY A 108 -33.55 29.39 42.62
CA GLY A 108 -34.09 29.14 43.96
C GLY A 108 -34.27 30.43 44.79
N GLU A 109 -33.55 31.53 44.47
CA GLU A 109 -33.58 32.82 45.16
C GLU A 109 -34.72 33.74 44.69
N GLY A 110 -35.56 33.31 43.75
CA GLY A 110 -36.76 34.05 43.29
C GLY A 110 -36.46 35.18 42.29
N GLN A 111 -37.12 36.36 42.45
CA GLN A 111 -37.02 37.47 41.47
C GLN A 111 -35.62 38.08 41.32
N GLU A 112 -34.83 38.13 42.37
CA GLU A 112 -33.46 38.68 42.33
C GLU A 112 -32.53 37.79 41.50
N GLY A 113 -32.67 36.50 41.65
CA GLY A 113 -31.91 35.52 40.82
C GLY A 113 -32.27 35.61 39.34
N LEU A 114 -33.54 35.83 39.02
CA LEU A 114 -33.99 35.94 37.62
C LEU A 114 -33.41 37.21 36.94
N LEU A 115 -33.39 38.36 37.62
CA LEU A 115 -32.83 39.61 37.11
C LEU A 115 -31.31 39.44 36.85
N PHE A 116 -30.58 38.82 37.76
CA PHE A 116 -29.16 38.53 37.57
C PHE A 116 -28.89 37.64 36.34
N VAL A 117 -29.71 36.59 36.12
CA VAL A 117 -29.60 35.73 34.94
C VAL A 117 -29.81 36.50 33.65
N MET A 118 -30.84 37.40 33.62
CA MET A 118 -31.13 38.24 32.45
C MET A 118 -29.97 39.17 32.11
N ASP A 119 -29.36 39.81 33.10
CA ASP A 119 -28.22 40.71 32.91
C ASP A 119 -26.97 40.00 32.39
N HIS A 120 -26.77 38.73 32.78
CA HIS A 120 -25.57 37.98 32.41
C HIS A 120 -25.77 37.04 31.20
N THR A 121 -26.99 36.93 30.65
CA THR A 121 -27.29 36.04 29.51
C THR A 121 -26.44 36.39 28.28
N ALA A 122 -26.22 37.68 27.99
CA ALA A 122 -25.39 38.10 26.88
C ALA A 122 -23.92 37.68 27.03
N LEU A 123 -23.38 37.76 28.25
CA LEU A 123 -22.02 37.30 28.55
C LEU A 123 -21.89 35.80 28.42
N CYS A 124 -22.86 35.02 28.92
CA CYS A 124 -22.91 33.58 28.76
C CYS A 124 -23.00 33.18 27.27
N GLY A 125 -23.85 33.88 26.49
CA GLY A 125 -23.94 33.68 25.04
C GLY A 125 -22.62 33.96 24.33
N LEU A 126 -21.93 35.05 24.70
CA LEU A 126 -20.61 35.37 24.13
C LEU A 126 -19.57 34.28 24.44
N LEU A 127 -19.55 33.75 25.66
CA LEU A 127 -18.65 32.64 26.04
C LEU A 127 -18.91 31.39 25.22
N VAL A 128 -20.19 31.05 24.97
CA VAL A 128 -20.57 29.89 24.10
C VAL A 128 -20.04 30.10 22.69
N VAL A 129 -20.27 31.28 22.09
CA VAL A 129 -19.80 31.61 20.74
C VAL A 129 -18.27 31.58 20.67
N ALA A 130 -17.58 32.14 21.66
CA ALA A 130 -16.12 32.14 21.75
C ALA A 130 -15.57 30.69 21.86
N GLY A 131 -16.21 29.82 22.66
CA GLY A 131 -15.87 28.41 22.77
C GLY A 131 -16.07 27.66 21.47
N GLY A 132 -17.15 27.95 20.74
CA GLY A 132 -17.41 27.39 19.39
C GLY A 132 -16.35 27.83 18.38
N ALA A 133 -16.03 29.14 18.34
CA ALA A 133 -15.00 29.71 17.48
C ALA A 133 -13.60 29.12 17.78
N ALA A 134 -13.26 28.99 19.06
CA ALA A 134 -11.99 28.33 19.46
C ALA A 134 -11.95 26.87 19.04
N THR A 135 -13.06 26.14 19.14
CA THR A 135 -13.16 24.74 18.67
C THR A 135 -12.99 24.64 17.16
N PHE A 136 -13.66 25.51 16.39
CA PHE A 136 -13.51 25.59 14.94
C PHE A 136 -12.06 25.88 14.55
N CYS A 137 -11.44 26.91 15.15
CA CYS A 137 -10.06 27.30 14.88
C CYS A 137 -9.09 26.12 15.15
N ARG A 138 -9.26 25.43 16.27
CA ARG A 138 -8.48 24.26 16.64
C ARG A 138 -8.58 23.15 15.59
N LEU A 139 -9.80 22.76 15.22
CA LEU A 139 -10.03 21.67 14.25
C LEU A 139 -9.45 22.04 12.89
N TYR A 140 -9.71 23.26 12.41
CA TYR A 140 -9.20 23.74 11.13
C TYR A 140 -7.66 23.73 11.07
N LEU A 141 -6.99 24.19 12.13
CA LEU A 141 -5.53 24.21 12.20
C LEU A 141 -4.93 22.80 12.23
N ILE A 142 -5.55 21.87 12.96
CA ILE A 142 -5.09 20.48 13.04
C ILE A 142 -5.29 19.77 11.70
N GLU A 143 -6.49 19.85 11.10
CA GLU A 143 -6.79 19.20 9.83
C GLU A 143 -5.88 19.71 8.70
N THR A 144 -5.67 21.03 8.62
CA THR A 144 -4.75 21.59 7.62
C THR A 144 -3.29 21.16 7.85
N ALA A 145 -2.87 20.98 9.09
CA ALA A 145 -1.53 20.46 9.40
C ALA A 145 -1.39 18.97 8.97
N ILE A 146 -2.43 18.17 9.21
CA ILE A 146 -2.48 16.75 8.81
C ILE A 146 -2.32 16.60 7.31
N GLU A 147 -3.11 17.35 6.52
CA GLU A 147 -3.04 17.25 5.05
C GLU A 147 -1.65 17.65 4.52
N ARG A 148 -1.00 18.65 5.10
CA ARG A 148 0.35 19.05 4.72
C ARG A 148 1.40 18.00 5.08
N ILE A 149 1.28 17.38 6.24
CA ILE A 149 2.19 16.29 6.65
C ILE A 149 1.98 15.08 5.75
N ALA A 150 0.73 14.71 5.48
CA ALA A 150 0.41 13.61 4.57
C ALA A 150 0.95 13.86 3.16
N PHE A 151 0.79 15.08 2.63
CA PHE A 151 1.34 15.47 1.32
C PHE A 151 2.86 15.29 1.27
N ARG A 152 3.60 15.83 2.27
CA ARG A 152 5.07 15.72 2.32
C ARG A 152 5.53 14.27 2.48
N LEU A 153 4.86 13.51 3.35
CA LEU A 153 5.18 12.09 3.53
C LEU A 153 4.96 11.28 2.26
N ARG A 154 3.84 11.49 1.55
CA ARG A 154 3.57 10.82 0.27
C ARG A 154 4.63 11.16 -0.77
N GLN A 155 5.02 12.43 -0.87
CA GLN A 155 6.06 12.87 -1.80
C GLN A 155 7.41 12.23 -1.48
N GLN A 156 7.84 12.26 -0.21
CA GLN A 156 9.12 11.66 0.23
C GLN A 156 9.10 10.15 0.08
N PHE A 157 7.99 9.50 0.42
CA PHE A 157 7.84 8.05 0.33
C PHE A 157 7.87 7.58 -1.13
N PHE A 158 7.13 8.26 -2.03
CA PHE A 158 7.14 7.93 -3.45
C PHE A 158 8.53 8.14 -4.07
N LYS A 159 9.20 9.25 -3.73
CA LYS A 159 10.57 9.50 -4.14
C LYS A 159 11.50 8.38 -3.68
N ALA A 160 11.44 8.02 -2.39
CA ALA A 160 12.26 6.94 -1.84
C ALA A 160 11.98 5.60 -2.50
N LEU A 161 10.72 5.29 -2.88
CA LEU A 161 10.38 4.08 -3.60
C LEU A 161 10.99 4.06 -5.01
N VAL A 162 10.86 5.14 -5.77
CA VAL A 162 11.39 5.22 -7.14
C VAL A 162 12.92 5.08 -7.18
N GLU A 163 13.60 5.53 -6.14
CA GLU A 163 15.05 5.44 -6.00
C GLU A 163 15.54 4.07 -5.50
N ARG A 164 14.64 3.14 -5.10
CA ARG A 164 15.02 1.80 -4.64
C ARG A 164 15.55 0.91 -5.77
N PRO A 165 16.53 0.05 -5.47
CA PRO A 165 16.99 -0.95 -6.42
C PRO A 165 15.88 -1.98 -6.75
N ILE A 166 15.94 -2.57 -7.94
CA ILE A 166 14.96 -3.56 -8.40
C ILE A 166 14.84 -4.74 -7.42
N ALA A 167 15.95 -5.17 -6.82
CA ALA A 167 15.97 -6.23 -5.81
C ALA A 167 14.99 -6.00 -4.63
N PHE A 168 14.71 -4.74 -4.30
CA PHE A 168 13.70 -4.39 -3.29
C PHE A 168 12.28 -4.75 -3.76
N PHE A 169 11.96 -4.52 -5.03
CA PHE A 169 10.64 -4.83 -5.60
C PHE A 169 10.44 -6.33 -5.81
N ASP A 170 11.50 -7.10 -6.01
CA ASP A 170 11.41 -8.57 -6.07
C ASP A 170 11.01 -9.20 -4.73
N GLN A 171 11.39 -8.54 -3.62
CA GLN A 171 11.11 -9.01 -2.27
C GLN A 171 9.80 -8.45 -1.69
N ASN A 172 9.29 -7.35 -2.24
CA ASN A 172 8.12 -6.64 -1.73
C ASN A 172 7.01 -6.59 -2.78
N LYS A 173 5.81 -6.99 -2.39
CA LYS A 173 4.64 -6.91 -3.28
C LYS A 173 4.26 -5.45 -3.55
N THR A 174 4.11 -5.08 -4.82
CA THR A 174 3.71 -3.72 -5.23
C THR A 174 2.40 -3.27 -4.57
N GLY A 175 1.42 -4.17 -4.44
CA GLY A 175 0.14 -3.85 -3.76
C GLY A 175 0.32 -3.46 -2.29
N GLU A 176 1.27 -4.06 -1.58
CA GLU A 176 1.59 -3.67 -0.20
C GLU A 176 2.22 -2.27 -0.14
N LEU A 177 3.13 -1.95 -1.06
CA LEU A 177 3.76 -0.64 -1.15
C LEU A 177 2.75 0.48 -1.46
N VAL A 178 1.80 0.21 -2.37
CA VAL A 178 0.69 1.12 -2.69
C VAL A 178 -0.23 1.30 -1.48
N ASN A 179 -0.54 0.23 -0.74
CA ASN A 179 -1.33 0.33 0.49
C ASN A 179 -0.61 1.15 1.58
N ARG A 180 0.71 1.03 1.71
CA ARG A 180 1.52 1.88 2.62
C ARG A 180 1.46 3.35 2.21
N LEU A 181 1.57 3.66 0.91
CA LEU A 181 1.46 5.03 0.37
C LEU A 181 0.08 5.65 0.64
N GLY A 182 -1.00 4.87 0.52
CA GLY A 182 -2.38 5.31 0.73
C GLY A 182 -2.78 5.34 2.21
N ASN A 183 -2.83 4.18 2.84
CA ASN A 183 -3.44 3.97 4.15
C ASN A 183 -2.48 4.24 5.32
N ASP A 184 -1.25 3.70 5.29
CA ASP A 184 -0.35 3.84 6.44
C ASP A 184 0.10 5.29 6.65
N ILE A 185 0.34 6.05 5.56
CA ILE A 185 0.64 7.48 5.66
C ILE A 185 -0.56 8.27 6.18
N THR A 186 -1.78 7.95 5.74
CA THR A 186 -3.00 8.60 6.24
C THR A 186 -3.19 8.32 7.72
N MET A 187 -3.00 7.07 8.17
CA MET A 187 -3.05 6.71 9.58
C MET A 187 -1.97 7.43 10.39
N THR A 188 -0.74 7.51 9.88
CA THR A 188 0.37 8.22 10.53
C THR A 188 0.08 9.70 10.72
N SER A 189 -0.50 10.36 9.72
CA SER A 189 -0.80 11.79 9.79
C SER A 189 -1.94 12.11 10.78
N ARG A 190 -2.89 11.19 10.99
CA ARG A 190 -4.01 11.35 11.93
C ARG A 190 -3.60 11.35 13.41
N VAL A 191 -2.37 10.97 13.74
CA VAL A 191 -1.85 11.02 15.12
C VAL A 191 -2.06 12.37 15.81
N LEU A 192 -2.11 13.46 15.03
CA LEU A 192 -2.35 14.81 15.57
C LEU A 192 -3.77 14.99 16.10
N ILE A 193 -4.79 14.44 15.41
CA ILE A 193 -6.18 14.48 15.91
C ILE A 193 -6.28 13.68 17.19
N ASP A 194 -5.75 12.46 17.20
CA ASP A 194 -5.84 11.55 18.33
C ASP A 194 -5.06 12.11 19.53
N ALA A 195 -3.87 12.68 19.30
CA ALA A 195 -3.10 13.38 20.32
C ALA A 195 -3.86 14.60 20.88
N SER A 196 -4.48 15.42 20.01
CA SER A 196 -5.27 16.57 20.45
C SER A 196 -6.51 16.16 21.27
N ALA A 197 -7.17 15.07 20.87
CA ALA A 197 -8.29 14.49 21.60
C ALA A 197 -7.84 13.93 22.96
N GLY A 198 -6.69 13.25 22.99
CA GLY A 198 -6.07 12.75 24.21
C GLY A 198 -5.67 13.87 25.17
N ILE A 199 -5.03 14.95 24.68
CA ILE A 199 -4.65 16.13 25.47
C ILE A 199 -5.92 16.80 26.06
N ARG A 200 -6.92 17.06 25.22
CA ARG A 200 -8.20 17.62 25.67
C ARG A 200 -8.86 16.75 26.72
N GLY A 201 -8.95 15.45 26.48
CA GLY A 201 -9.51 14.48 27.41
C GLY A 201 -8.75 14.48 28.74
N SER A 202 -7.41 14.53 28.70
CA SER A 202 -6.57 14.58 29.91
C SER A 202 -6.80 15.86 30.72
N ILE A 203 -6.88 17.02 30.06
CA ILE A 203 -7.20 18.29 30.72
C ILE A 203 -8.57 18.22 31.37
N THR A 204 -9.59 17.76 30.63
CA THR A 204 -10.97 17.68 31.12
C THR A 204 -11.08 16.67 32.27
N ALA A 205 -10.42 15.52 32.18
CA ALA A 205 -10.38 14.53 33.25
C ALA A 205 -9.69 15.07 34.53
N ALA A 206 -8.52 15.73 34.38
CA ALA A 206 -7.77 16.25 35.52
C ALA A 206 -8.50 17.38 36.20
N VAL A 207 -8.95 18.41 35.45
CA VAL A 207 -9.66 19.56 36.00
C VAL A 207 -11.04 19.15 36.52
N GLY A 208 -11.78 18.30 35.78
CA GLY A 208 -13.06 17.78 36.23
C GLY A 208 -12.96 17.02 37.55
N THR A 209 -11.94 16.18 37.69
CA THR A 209 -11.66 15.45 38.93
C THR A 209 -11.28 16.42 40.07
N CYS A 210 -10.46 17.44 39.80
CA CYS A 210 -10.10 18.47 40.77
C CYS A 210 -11.35 19.21 41.28
N MET A 211 -12.24 19.60 40.35
CA MET A 211 -13.50 20.27 40.70
C MET A 211 -14.45 19.38 41.51
N ILE A 212 -14.50 18.07 41.22
CA ILE A 212 -15.25 17.12 42.03
C ILE A 212 -14.72 17.13 43.47
N PHE A 213 -13.41 17.05 43.68
CA PHE A 213 -12.82 17.09 45.03
C PHE A 213 -13.01 18.42 45.77
N GLN A 214 -13.15 19.52 45.04
CA GLN A 214 -13.43 20.82 45.66
C GLN A 214 -14.90 21.00 46.06
N LEU A 215 -15.82 20.43 45.28
CA LEU A 215 -17.26 20.54 45.49
C LEU A 215 -17.80 19.53 46.51
N VAL A 216 -17.10 18.41 46.68
CA VAL A 216 -17.54 17.31 47.57
C VAL A 216 -16.99 17.52 48.98
N PRO A 217 -17.83 17.44 50.03
CA PRO A 217 -17.38 17.40 51.41
C PRO A 217 -16.42 16.20 51.64
N ARG A 218 -15.40 16.41 52.49
CA ARG A 218 -14.34 15.38 52.75
C ARG A 218 -14.88 14.02 53.18
N GLU A 219 -15.98 14.03 53.92
CA GLU A 219 -16.65 12.83 54.44
C GLU A 219 -17.22 11.93 53.33
N MET A 220 -17.54 12.52 52.21
CA MET A 220 -18.16 11.82 51.06
C MET A 220 -17.15 11.27 50.04
N ILE A 221 -15.90 11.72 50.11
CA ILE A 221 -14.89 11.36 49.12
C ILE A 221 -14.67 9.83 49.04
N LEU A 222 -14.58 9.15 50.18
CA LEU A 222 -14.43 7.68 50.25
C LEU A 222 -15.63 6.94 49.68
N GLY A 223 -16.85 7.45 49.93
CA GLY A 223 -18.09 6.87 49.38
C GLY A 223 -18.17 6.97 47.87
N LEU A 224 -17.71 8.10 47.30
CA LEU A 224 -17.67 8.32 45.85
C LEU A 224 -16.54 7.56 45.16
N LEU A 225 -15.38 7.40 45.82
CA LEU A 225 -14.21 6.78 45.20
C LEU A 225 -14.35 5.26 45.07
N SER A 226 -14.99 4.59 46.04
CA SER A 226 -15.08 3.13 46.06
C SER A 226 -15.83 2.52 44.85
N PRO A 227 -17.00 3.04 44.40
CA PRO A 227 -17.68 2.50 43.20
C PRO A 227 -16.89 2.79 41.91
N VAL A 228 -16.22 3.95 41.84
CA VAL A 228 -15.40 4.32 40.68
C VAL A 228 -14.23 3.35 40.50
N LEU A 229 -13.54 3.04 41.60
CA LEU A 229 -12.41 2.10 41.58
C LEU A 229 -12.87 0.70 41.17
N ALA A 230 -14.01 0.22 41.70
CA ALA A 230 -14.58 -1.05 41.33
C ALA A 230 -14.96 -1.14 39.83
N LEU A 231 -15.62 -0.10 39.30
CA LEU A 231 -15.95 0.03 37.89
C LEU A 231 -14.69 0.05 37.00
N PHE A 232 -13.66 0.77 37.42
CA PHE A 232 -12.41 0.89 36.67
C PHE A 232 -11.68 -0.46 36.58
N VAL A 233 -11.47 -1.14 37.71
CA VAL A 233 -10.77 -2.42 37.77
C VAL A 233 -11.53 -3.48 36.94
N THR A 234 -12.83 -3.59 37.14
CA THR A 234 -13.67 -4.53 36.39
C THR A 234 -13.68 -4.22 34.88
N GLY A 235 -13.78 -2.93 34.53
CA GLY A 235 -13.75 -2.47 33.15
C GLY A 235 -12.42 -2.79 32.44
N VAL A 236 -11.29 -2.62 33.12
CA VAL A 236 -9.96 -2.97 32.59
C VAL A 236 -9.82 -4.49 32.36
N LEU A 237 -10.27 -5.30 33.31
CA LEU A 237 -10.20 -6.75 33.21
C LEU A 237 -11.08 -7.26 32.05
N TYR A 238 -12.31 -6.77 31.98
CA TYR A 238 -13.23 -7.14 30.90
C TYR A 238 -12.77 -6.60 29.53
N GLY A 239 -12.23 -5.39 29.46
CA GLY A 239 -11.66 -4.81 28.25
C GLY A 239 -10.49 -5.62 27.68
N ARG A 240 -9.65 -6.22 28.55
CA ARG A 240 -8.59 -7.15 28.10
C ARG A 240 -9.18 -8.41 27.44
N LEU A 241 -10.29 -8.91 27.96
CA LEU A 241 -10.97 -10.06 27.35
C LEU A 241 -11.54 -9.71 25.97
N VAL A 242 -12.26 -8.59 25.87
CA VAL A 242 -12.82 -8.09 24.59
C VAL A 242 -11.71 -7.92 23.55
N ARG A 243 -10.57 -7.32 23.93
CA ARG A 243 -9.42 -7.14 23.04
C ARG A 243 -8.90 -8.46 22.48
N ARG A 244 -8.73 -9.49 23.30
CA ARG A 244 -8.28 -10.82 22.83
C ARG A 244 -9.28 -11.44 21.83
N ILE A 245 -10.57 -11.25 22.04
CA ILE A 245 -11.61 -11.76 21.12
C ILE A 245 -11.56 -10.97 19.80
N ALA A 246 -11.40 -9.65 19.86
CA ALA A 246 -11.26 -8.79 18.68
C ALA A 246 -10.03 -9.15 17.84
N GLU A 247 -8.89 -9.43 18.47
CA GLU A 247 -7.66 -9.88 17.80
C GLU A 247 -7.89 -11.21 17.04
N ARG A 248 -8.58 -12.17 17.65
CA ARG A 248 -8.96 -13.44 16.99
C ARG A 248 -9.86 -13.22 15.77
N ARG A 249 -10.86 -12.34 15.88
CA ARG A 249 -11.72 -11.97 14.75
C ARG A 249 -10.90 -11.39 13.61
N GLN A 250 -9.96 -10.48 13.92
CA GLN A 250 -9.12 -9.84 12.91
C GLN A 250 -8.21 -10.85 12.19
N GLN A 251 -7.66 -11.83 12.91
CA GLN A 251 -6.87 -12.90 12.30
C GLN A 251 -7.70 -13.75 11.33
N ARG A 252 -8.93 -14.16 11.73
CA ARG A 252 -9.82 -14.92 10.84
C ARG A 252 -10.22 -14.14 9.59
N LEU A 253 -10.47 -12.83 9.74
CA LEU A 253 -10.77 -11.97 8.60
C LEU A 253 -9.56 -11.86 7.64
N ALA A 254 -8.36 -11.74 8.16
CA ALA A 254 -7.15 -11.70 7.35
C ALA A 254 -6.94 -13.00 6.55
N GLU A 255 -7.19 -14.18 7.15
CA GLU A 255 -7.15 -15.48 6.47
C GLU A 255 -8.16 -15.54 5.30
N ALA A 256 -9.39 -15.04 5.52
CA ALA A 256 -10.42 -15.01 4.48
C ALA A 256 -10.05 -14.05 3.32
N VAL A 257 -9.57 -12.85 3.65
CA VAL A 257 -9.15 -11.84 2.65
C VAL A 257 -7.96 -12.36 1.83
N GLN A 258 -6.95 -12.98 2.46
CA GLN A 258 -5.81 -13.57 1.77
C GLN A 258 -6.25 -14.65 0.77
N ARG A 259 -7.21 -15.50 1.16
CA ARG A 259 -7.77 -16.50 0.25
C ARG A 259 -8.47 -15.86 -0.94
N ALA A 260 -9.28 -14.82 -0.70
CA ALA A 260 -9.97 -14.09 -1.75
C ALA A 260 -8.97 -13.44 -2.73
N GLU A 261 -7.94 -12.77 -2.23
CA GLU A 261 -6.88 -12.15 -3.04
C GLU A 261 -6.20 -13.18 -3.95
N GLU A 262 -5.82 -14.35 -3.41
CA GLU A 262 -5.19 -15.43 -4.17
C GLU A 262 -6.09 -15.94 -5.31
N ARG A 263 -7.37 -16.18 -5.02
CA ARG A 263 -8.30 -16.75 -6.01
C ARG A 263 -8.75 -15.73 -7.05
N LEU A 264 -8.95 -14.48 -6.67
CA LEU A 264 -9.26 -13.40 -7.61
C LEU A 264 -8.05 -13.07 -8.50
N GLY A 265 -6.83 -13.12 -7.96
CA GLY A 265 -5.61 -12.99 -8.76
C GLY A 265 -5.48 -14.09 -9.81
N GLY A 266 -5.94 -15.31 -9.50
CA GLY A 266 -5.97 -16.46 -10.40
C GLY A 266 -7.33 -16.73 -11.06
N ILE A 267 -8.20 -15.73 -11.23
CA ILE A 267 -9.59 -15.92 -11.66
C ILE A 267 -9.74 -16.66 -13.00
N ARG A 268 -8.81 -16.44 -13.95
CA ARG A 268 -8.81 -17.17 -15.23
C ARG A 268 -8.69 -18.68 -15.00
N THR A 269 -7.78 -19.10 -14.12
CA THR A 269 -7.60 -20.52 -13.74
C THR A 269 -8.86 -21.08 -13.10
N VAL A 270 -9.46 -20.35 -12.14
CA VAL A 270 -10.71 -20.79 -11.50
C VAL A 270 -11.81 -21.02 -12.54
N ARG A 271 -11.96 -20.11 -13.49
CA ARG A 271 -12.94 -20.21 -14.58
C ARG A 271 -12.62 -21.31 -15.59
N THR A 272 -11.37 -21.46 -15.98
CA THR A 272 -10.94 -22.49 -16.94
C THR A 272 -11.23 -23.91 -16.40
N PHE A 273 -11.12 -24.11 -15.09
CA PHE A 273 -11.38 -25.41 -14.46
C PHE A 273 -12.81 -25.53 -13.91
N ASN A 274 -13.74 -24.60 -14.17
CA ASN A 274 -15.10 -24.55 -13.64
C ASN A 274 -15.13 -24.77 -12.11
N ALA A 275 -14.16 -24.17 -11.41
CA ALA A 275 -13.95 -24.40 -9.99
C ALA A 275 -14.68 -23.38 -9.07
N GLU A 276 -15.55 -22.52 -9.63
CA GLU A 276 -16.22 -21.43 -8.90
C GLU A 276 -17.00 -21.96 -7.69
N ALA A 277 -17.80 -23.02 -7.87
CA ALA A 277 -18.58 -23.61 -6.78
C ALA A 277 -17.72 -24.22 -5.68
N ARG A 278 -16.52 -24.72 -6.02
CA ARG A 278 -15.54 -25.23 -5.05
C ARG A 278 -14.92 -24.11 -4.24
N GLU A 279 -14.47 -23.04 -4.92
CA GLU A 279 -13.82 -21.90 -4.27
C GLU A 279 -14.83 -21.11 -3.43
N LEU A 280 -16.09 -20.97 -3.89
CA LEU A 280 -17.16 -20.34 -3.13
C LEU A 280 -17.41 -21.08 -1.80
N ARG A 281 -17.59 -22.40 -1.84
CA ARG A 281 -17.75 -23.21 -0.62
C ARG A 281 -16.56 -23.12 0.33
N GLY A 282 -15.34 -23.09 -0.22
CA GLY A 282 -14.13 -22.90 0.58
C GLY A 282 -14.07 -21.53 1.27
N PHE A 283 -14.50 -20.49 0.57
CA PHE A 283 -14.57 -19.12 1.11
C PHE A 283 -15.71 -18.97 2.13
N GLU A 284 -16.90 -19.55 1.87
CA GLU A 284 -18.02 -19.59 2.81
C GLU A 284 -17.62 -20.23 4.14
N GLY A 285 -16.86 -21.34 4.10
CA GLY A 285 -16.36 -21.98 5.33
C GLY A 285 -15.42 -21.08 6.15
N LEU A 286 -14.62 -20.22 5.49
CA LEU A 286 -13.81 -19.22 6.19
C LEU A 286 -14.66 -18.07 6.73
N LEU A 287 -15.68 -17.63 5.97
CA LEU A 287 -16.62 -16.60 6.41
C LEU A 287 -17.42 -17.05 7.63
N ASP A 288 -17.81 -18.33 7.73
CA ASP A 288 -18.47 -18.87 8.90
C ASP A 288 -17.59 -18.75 10.16
N LEU A 289 -16.28 -19.00 10.04
CA LEU A 289 -15.33 -18.79 11.15
C LEU A 289 -15.20 -17.31 11.52
N VAL A 290 -15.21 -16.42 10.54
CA VAL A 290 -15.20 -14.96 10.76
C VAL A 290 -16.49 -14.53 11.45
N TYR A 291 -17.65 -15.06 11.01
CA TYR A 291 -18.96 -14.77 11.59
C TYR A 291 -19.03 -15.21 13.06
N GLN A 292 -18.60 -16.45 13.37
CA GLN A 292 -18.58 -16.96 14.74
C GLN A 292 -17.68 -16.10 15.66
N ALA A 293 -16.48 -15.74 15.20
CA ALA A 293 -15.60 -14.83 15.92
C ALA A 293 -16.20 -13.42 16.04
N GLY A 294 -16.89 -12.95 14.99
CA GLY A 294 -17.61 -11.68 14.94
C GLY A 294 -18.76 -11.63 15.95
N TRP A 295 -19.55 -12.68 16.03
CA TRP A 295 -20.65 -12.79 16.99
C TRP A 295 -20.14 -12.77 18.45
N GLN A 296 -19.08 -13.54 18.74
CA GLN A 296 -18.44 -13.53 20.06
C GLN A 296 -17.90 -12.14 20.42
N ASN A 297 -17.28 -11.45 19.45
CA ASN A 297 -16.80 -10.09 19.64
C ASN A 297 -17.96 -9.10 19.87
N ALA A 298 -19.05 -9.22 19.11
CA ALA A 298 -20.22 -8.38 19.26
C ALA A 298 -20.85 -8.54 20.64
N LEU A 299 -21.02 -9.80 21.11
CA LEU A 299 -21.56 -10.08 22.43
C LEU A 299 -20.67 -9.52 23.54
N ALA A 300 -19.36 -9.74 23.44
CA ALA A 300 -18.39 -9.22 24.42
C ALA A 300 -18.35 -7.68 24.43
N SER A 301 -18.39 -7.03 23.27
CA SER A 301 -18.42 -5.57 23.16
C SER A 301 -19.72 -4.96 23.67
N ALA A 302 -20.86 -5.59 23.34
CA ALA A 302 -22.16 -5.17 23.83
C ALA A 302 -22.25 -5.32 25.36
N GLY A 303 -21.73 -6.43 25.90
CA GLY A 303 -21.62 -6.65 27.35
C GLY A 303 -20.77 -5.58 28.04
N LEU A 304 -19.63 -5.19 27.47
CA LEU A 304 -18.80 -4.12 27.99
C LEU A 304 -19.53 -2.76 27.97
N SER A 305 -20.21 -2.46 26.86
CA SER A 305 -21.01 -1.24 26.75
C SER A 305 -22.16 -1.21 27.75
N CYS A 306 -22.88 -2.30 27.90
CA CYS A 306 -23.94 -2.46 28.90
C CYS A 306 -23.40 -2.26 30.32
N PHE A 307 -22.23 -2.87 30.64
CA PHE A 307 -21.58 -2.68 31.92
C PHE A 307 -21.26 -1.22 32.25
N PHE A 308 -20.69 -0.47 31.27
CA PHE A 308 -20.39 0.93 31.48
C PHE A 308 -21.64 1.82 31.57
N VAL A 309 -22.64 1.57 30.72
CA VAL A 309 -23.89 2.36 30.76
C VAL A 309 -24.65 2.12 32.07
N THR A 310 -24.80 0.85 32.46
CA THR A 310 -25.51 0.50 33.71
C THR A 310 -24.71 0.93 34.94
N GLY A 311 -23.41 0.65 34.97
CA GLY A 311 -22.52 1.03 36.07
C GLY A 311 -22.42 2.56 36.22
N GLY A 312 -22.30 3.28 35.11
CA GLY A 312 -22.30 4.75 35.10
C GLY A 312 -23.64 5.34 35.57
N GLY A 313 -24.77 4.76 35.13
CA GLY A 313 -26.10 5.15 35.58
C GLY A 313 -26.31 4.91 37.09
N LEU A 314 -25.93 3.74 37.58
CA LEU A 314 -25.98 3.43 39.02
C LEU A 314 -25.06 4.34 39.84
N PHE A 315 -23.89 4.66 39.33
CA PHE A 315 -22.99 5.61 39.97
C PHE A 315 -23.59 7.02 40.02
N LEU A 316 -24.22 7.47 38.95
CA LEU A 316 -24.91 8.75 38.93
C LEU A 316 -26.07 8.81 39.97
N LEU A 317 -26.87 7.74 40.04
CA LEU A 317 -27.93 7.64 41.05
C LEU A 317 -27.35 7.63 42.47
N HIS A 318 -26.22 6.97 42.69
CA HIS A 318 -25.51 7.00 43.99
C HIS A 318 -25.07 8.42 44.36
N ILE A 319 -24.53 9.19 43.40
CA ILE A 319 -24.19 10.60 43.60
C ILE A 319 -25.43 11.41 43.98
N ILE A 320 -26.53 11.33 43.19
CA ILE A 320 -27.75 12.08 43.41
C ILE A 320 -28.34 11.76 44.77
N TYR A 321 -28.38 10.46 45.18
CA TYR A 321 -28.89 10.06 46.48
C TYR A 321 -28.08 10.67 47.62
N ASN A 322 -26.75 10.56 47.62
CA ASN A 322 -25.89 11.08 48.68
C ASN A 322 -25.94 12.61 48.73
N CYS A 323 -25.94 13.27 47.57
CA CYS A 323 -26.08 14.73 47.51
C CYS A 323 -27.47 15.17 48.01
N GLY A 324 -28.55 14.42 47.67
CA GLY A 324 -29.89 14.68 48.18
C GLY A 324 -29.98 14.68 49.70
N VAL A 325 -29.33 13.70 50.34
CA VAL A 325 -29.22 13.64 51.80
C VAL A 325 -28.50 14.86 52.37
N MET A 326 -27.43 15.33 51.71
CA MET A 326 -26.66 16.50 52.15
C MET A 326 -27.40 17.85 51.87
N VAL A 327 -28.17 17.91 50.80
CA VAL A 327 -29.05 19.06 50.53
C VAL A 327 -30.11 19.16 51.62
N SER A 328 -30.73 18.04 52.03
CA SER A 328 -31.73 18.03 53.11
C SER A 328 -31.16 18.42 54.47
N SER A 329 -29.85 18.18 54.70
CA SER A 329 -29.13 18.63 55.90
C SER A 329 -28.55 20.06 55.82
N GLY A 330 -28.74 20.76 54.70
CA GLY A 330 -28.25 22.13 54.50
C GLY A 330 -26.74 22.24 54.25
N VAL A 331 -26.02 21.17 54.04
CA VAL A 331 -24.55 21.15 53.84
C VAL A 331 -24.16 21.51 52.40
N VAL A 332 -25.00 21.17 51.41
CA VAL A 332 -24.72 21.37 49.97
C VAL A 332 -25.95 21.98 49.30
N SER A 333 -25.75 22.90 48.34
CA SER A 333 -26.86 23.48 47.54
C SER A 333 -27.32 22.51 46.43
N VAL A 334 -28.54 22.75 45.92
CA VAL A 334 -29.09 21.99 44.78
C VAL A 334 -28.22 22.20 43.54
N GLY A 335 -27.79 23.43 43.28
CA GLY A 335 -26.92 23.75 42.13
C GLY A 335 -25.56 23.10 42.22
N THR A 336 -24.98 23.01 43.44
CA THR A 336 -23.74 22.26 43.63
C THR A 336 -23.89 20.77 43.25
N THR A 337 -25.05 20.18 43.57
CA THR A 337 -25.38 18.79 43.16
C THR A 337 -25.42 18.64 41.64
N VAL A 338 -26.04 19.57 40.94
CA VAL A 338 -26.08 19.59 39.47
C VAL A 338 -24.68 19.75 38.87
N SER A 339 -23.86 20.69 39.41
CA SER A 339 -22.46 20.84 38.97
C SER A 339 -21.66 19.56 39.14
N LEU A 340 -21.77 18.91 40.29
CA LEU A 340 -21.07 17.65 40.60
C LEU A 340 -21.47 16.53 39.63
N ALA A 341 -22.77 16.35 39.40
CA ALA A 341 -23.26 15.34 38.44
C ALA A 341 -22.69 15.56 37.03
N MET A 342 -22.69 16.83 36.56
CA MET A 342 -22.14 17.19 35.26
C MET A 342 -20.62 16.96 35.19
N TYR A 343 -19.85 17.35 36.22
CA TYR A 343 -18.40 17.06 36.24
C TYR A 343 -18.11 15.58 36.29
N CYS A 344 -18.88 14.77 37.00
CA CYS A 344 -18.71 13.30 37.00
C CYS A 344 -18.96 12.69 35.59
N LEU A 345 -20.00 13.15 34.88
CA LEU A 345 -20.27 12.70 33.50
C LEU A 345 -19.14 13.14 32.55
N MET A 346 -18.68 14.39 32.65
CA MET A 346 -17.60 14.91 31.82
C MET A 346 -16.26 14.19 32.09
N ALA A 347 -15.88 14.01 33.36
CA ALA A 347 -14.67 13.29 33.72
C ALA A 347 -14.74 11.83 33.27
N GLY A 348 -15.85 11.14 33.48
CA GLY A 348 -16.07 9.76 33.06
C GLY A 348 -15.92 9.58 31.55
N SER A 349 -16.59 10.42 30.75
CA SER A 349 -16.45 10.39 29.28
C SER A 349 -15.03 10.74 28.82
N SER A 350 -14.35 11.63 29.51
CA SER A 350 -12.98 12.04 29.18
C SER A 350 -11.95 10.92 29.44
N TYR A 351 -12.11 10.14 30.52
CA TYR A 351 -11.24 8.98 30.75
C TYR A 351 -11.36 7.94 29.64
N THR A 352 -12.58 7.67 29.15
CA THR A 352 -12.76 6.74 28.01
C THR A 352 -12.14 7.31 26.72
N GLY A 353 -12.27 8.61 26.49
CA GLY A 353 -11.64 9.31 25.37
C GLY A 353 -10.12 9.26 25.39
N VAL A 354 -9.49 9.44 26.55
CA VAL A 354 -8.03 9.33 26.73
C VAL A 354 -7.55 7.90 26.42
N MET A 355 -8.28 6.87 26.89
CA MET A 355 -7.94 5.49 26.62
C MET A 355 -8.06 5.14 25.13
N ALA A 356 -9.10 5.65 24.44
CA ALA A 356 -9.26 5.49 22.99
C ALA A 356 -8.11 6.18 22.24
N ALA A 357 -7.80 7.44 22.56
CA ALA A 357 -6.71 8.19 21.96
C ALA A 357 -5.35 7.50 22.14
N TYR A 358 -5.07 6.93 23.32
CA TYR A 358 -3.89 6.13 23.55
C TYR A 358 -3.80 4.91 22.62
N GLY A 359 -4.91 4.18 22.45
CA GLY A 359 -4.98 3.04 21.54
C GLY A 359 -4.73 3.43 20.09
N ASP A 360 -5.28 4.56 19.64
CA ASP A 360 -5.14 5.03 18.27
C ASP A 360 -3.74 5.60 18.00
N ILE A 361 -3.13 6.30 18.96
CA ILE A 361 -1.71 6.71 18.90
C ILE A 361 -0.78 5.49 18.75
N GLN A 362 -1.03 4.39 19.47
CA GLN A 362 -0.22 3.18 19.33
C GLN A 362 -0.33 2.55 17.92
N LYS A 363 -1.52 2.55 17.33
CA LYS A 363 -1.72 2.11 15.94
C LYS A 363 -0.97 3.02 14.95
N CYS A 364 -1.08 4.35 15.15
CA CYS A 364 -0.37 5.33 14.33
C CYS A 364 1.16 5.14 14.39
N LEU A 365 1.72 4.90 15.58
CA LEU A 365 3.15 4.62 15.74
C LEU A 365 3.57 3.33 15.01
N GLY A 366 2.73 2.31 15.02
CA GLY A 366 2.96 1.08 14.24
C GLY A 366 2.98 1.33 12.73
N SER A 367 2.06 2.14 12.20
CA SER A 367 2.04 2.53 10.78
C SER A 367 3.23 3.44 10.43
N LEU A 368 3.58 4.39 11.31
CA LEU A 368 4.76 5.25 11.14
C LEU A 368 6.03 4.42 11.00
N GLN A 369 6.23 3.42 11.84
CA GLN A 369 7.43 2.57 11.78
C GLN A 369 7.55 1.87 10.42
N LYS A 370 6.47 1.33 9.86
CA LYS A 370 6.46 0.72 8.52
C LYS A 370 6.84 1.71 7.41
N VAL A 371 6.40 2.96 7.54
CA VAL A 371 6.76 4.04 6.59
C VAL A 371 8.23 4.42 6.75
N LEU A 372 8.71 4.55 8.00
CA LEU A 372 10.09 4.92 8.31
C LEU A 372 11.11 3.84 7.93
N ASP A 373 10.74 2.56 8.02
CA ASP A 373 11.59 1.45 7.58
C ASP A 373 11.95 1.58 6.09
N ILE A 374 11.01 2.09 5.27
CA ILE A 374 11.28 2.37 3.86
C ILE A 374 12.09 3.65 3.70
N LEU A 375 11.78 4.72 4.44
CA LEU A 375 12.50 5.99 4.34
C LEU A 375 13.91 5.89 4.92
N GLY A 376 14.11 5.17 6.03
CA GLY A 376 15.38 5.10 6.76
C GLY A 376 16.42 4.15 6.16
N THR A 377 15.99 3.11 5.45
CA THR A 377 16.88 2.18 4.73
C THR A 377 17.22 2.67 3.32
N ALA A 378 16.77 3.88 2.92
CA ALA A 378 17.23 4.48 1.68
C ALA A 378 18.72 4.81 1.87
N GLU A 379 19.61 3.95 1.38
CA GLU A 379 20.94 4.39 0.96
C GLU A 379 20.69 5.52 -0.03
N VAL A 380 20.98 6.75 0.40
CA VAL A 380 20.89 7.94 -0.44
C VAL A 380 21.96 7.76 -1.51
N ARG A 381 21.61 7.11 -2.62
CA ARG A 381 22.43 7.28 -3.83
C ARG A 381 22.34 8.77 -4.15
N PRO A 382 23.49 9.44 -4.34
CA PRO A 382 23.49 10.87 -4.66
C PRO A 382 22.58 11.09 -5.87
N ALA A 383 21.79 12.14 -5.81
CA ALA A 383 20.76 12.48 -6.78
C ALA A 383 21.27 12.31 -8.22
N LEU A 384 20.59 11.47 -8.98
CA LEU A 384 20.83 11.17 -10.40
C LEU A 384 20.92 12.40 -11.33
N SER A 385 20.65 13.59 -10.81
CA SER A 385 20.45 14.82 -11.59
C SER A 385 21.73 15.57 -11.99
N GLN A 386 22.90 15.26 -11.43
CA GLN A 386 24.12 16.03 -11.75
C GLN A 386 25.09 15.34 -12.71
N SER A 387 25.06 14.01 -12.86
CA SER A 387 25.99 13.30 -13.75
C SER A 387 25.52 13.18 -15.20
N VAL A 388 24.20 13.25 -15.44
CA VAL A 388 23.64 13.12 -16.80
C VAL A 388 23.88 14.39 -17.63
N ALA A 389 23.86 15.58 -17.01
CA ALA A 389 24.08 16.85 -17.69
C ALA A 389 25.53 17.10 -18.15
N ALA A 390 26.51 16.49 -17.49
CA ALA A 390 27.93 16.68 -17.83
C ALA A 390 28.42 15.78 -18.98
N ALA A 391 27.63 14.78 -19.40
CA ALA A 391 28.03 13.80 -20.42
C ALA A 391 27.30 13.97 -21.77
N SER A 392 26.53 15.04 -21.98
CA SER A 392 25.84 15.35 -23.24
C SER A 392 26.75 15.89 -24.35
N GLY A 393 28.08 15.74 -24.22
CA GLY A 393 29.07 16.06 -25.22
C GLY A 393 29.53 14.86 -26.02
N ALA A 394 28.98 14.73 -27.23
CA ALA A 394 29.56 14.07 -28.39
C ALA A 394 30.15 12.64 -28.21
N ALA A 395 29.36 11.62 -28.54
CA ALA A 395 29.87 10.55 -29.38
C ALA A 395 28.71 9.76 -29.96
N SER A 396 28.43 9.93 -31.24
CA SER A 396 27.57 9.07 -32.05
C SER A 396 28.18 7.69 -32.33
N ALA A 397 29.31 7.38 -31.65
CA ALA A 397 30.01 6.12 -31.83
C ALA A 397 29.29 5.00 -31.07
N PRO A 398 29.22 3.78 -31.65
CA PRO A 398 28.66 2.58 -30.99
C PRO A 398 29.37 2.28 -29.67
N LEU A 399 28.64 1.65 -28.74
CA LEU A 399 29.10 1.33 -27.38
C LEU A 399 29.90 0.01 -27.38
N ALA A 400 31.06 -0.01 -26.75
CA ALA A 400 31.83 -1.23 -26.48
C ALA A 400 31.53 -1.72 -25.04
N VAL A 401 31.32 -3.04 -24.87
CA VAL A 401 31.02 -3.64 -23.57
C VAL A 401 31.85 -4.89 -23.34
N LYS A 402 32.45 -5.01 -22.14
CA LYS A 402 33.21 -6.20 -21.75
C LYS A 402 32.80 -6.67 -20.36
N PHE A 403 32.38 -7.92 -20.25
CA PHE A 403 32.19 -8.62 -18.98
C PHE A 403 33.50 -9.35 -18.65
N GLU A 404 34.02 -9.16 -17.45
CA GLU A 404 35.28 -9.74 -17.00
C GLU A 404 35.06 -10.50 -15.68
N ASN A 405 35.11 -11.83 -15.77
CA ASN A 405 34.93 -12.77 -14.67
C ASN A 405 33.68 -12.47 -13.82
N VAL A 406 32.54 -12.19 -14.47
CA VAL A 406 31.32 -11.77 -13.80
C VAL A 406 30.55 -12.96 -13.22
N SER A 407 30.33 -12.94 -11.91
CA SER A 407 29.45 -13.87 -11.20
C SER A 407 28.27 -13.12 -10.61
N PHE A 408 27.09 -13.77 -10.60
CA PHE A 408 25.88 -13.14 -10.11
C PHE A 408 24.87 -14.16 -9.56
N PHE A 409 24.21 -13.80 -8.45
CA PHE A 409 23.02 -14.44 -7.93
C PHE A 409 21.95 -13.39 -7.57
N TYR A 410 20.68 -13.74 -7.72
CA TYR A 410 19.58 -12.88 -7.32
C TYR A 410 19.48 -12.80 -5.78
N PRO A 411 19.36 -11.60 -5.19
CA PRO A 411 19.22 -11.45 -3.72
C PRO A 411 18.03 -12.20 -3.11
N ALA A 412 17.00 -12.48 -3.90
CA ALA A 412 15.86 -13.30 -3.49
C ALA A 412 16.18 -14.80 -3.42
N ARG A 413 17.28 -15.28 -4.07
CA ARG A 413 17.70 -16.68 -4.14
C ARG A 413 19.23 -16.81 -4.05
N PRO A 414 19.84 -16.48 -2.90
CA PRO A 414 21.30 -16.40 -2.78
C PRO A 414 22.03 -17.74 -2.92
N GLN A 415 21.30 -18.85 -2.88
CA GLN A 415 21.88 -20.20 -3.02
C GLN A 415 22.03 -20.66 -4.49
N ALA A 416 21.45 -19.92 -5.45
CA ALA A 416 21.49 -20.26 -6.86
C ALA A 416 22.34 -19.27 -7.64
N ASN A 417 23.58 -19.63 -7.95
CA ASN A 417 24.44 -18.85 -8.84
C ASN A 417 23.86 -18.93 -10.26
N VAL A 418 23.55 -17.77 -10.83
CA VAL A 418 22.98 -17.67 -12.18
C VAL A 418 24.06 -17.41 -13.21
N LEU A 419 25.07 -16.63 -12.88
CA LEU A 419 26.26 -16.46 -13.70
C LEU A 419 27.49 -16.84 -12.88
N GLN A 420 28.47 -17.50 -13.56
CA GLN A 420 29.68 -18.05 -12.93
C GLN A 420 30.90 -17.71 -13.78
N GLY A 421 31.65 -16.67 -13.39
CA GLY A 421 32.87 -16.28 -14.06
C GLY A 421 32.67 -15.92 -15.54
N LEU A 422 31.54 -15.29 -15.88
CA LEU A 422 31.18 -14.96 -17.26
C LEU A 422 32.21 -13.99 -17.87
N ASN A 423 32.76 -14.35 -19.03
CA ASN A 423 33.58 -13.49 -19.85
C ASN A 423 32.93 -13.32 -21.23
N LEU A 424 32.62 -12.06 -21.60
CA LEU A 424 31.99 -11.73 -22.88
C LEU A 424 32.49 -10.37 -23.35
N ASP A 425 32.95 -10.29 -24.58
CA ASP A 425 33.39 -9.05 -25.22
C ASP A 425 32.44 -8.69 -26.36
N ILE A 426 31.91 -7.48 -26.33
CA ILE A 426 31.02 -6.93 -27.36
C ILE A 426 31.72 -5.71 -27.95
N PRO A 427 32.40 -5.87 -29.08
CA PRO A 427 33.08 -4.73 -29.73
C PRO A 427 32.12 -3.61 -30.15
N ALA A 428 32.62 -2.39 -30.24
CA ALA A 428 31.83 -1.26 -30.72
C ALA A 428 31.30 -1.54 -32.14
N GLY A 429 29.98 -1.37 -32.33
CA GLY A 429 29.30 -1.62 -33.59
C GLY A 429 28.99 -3.10 -33.88
N ALA A 430 29.46 -4.03 -33.06
CA ALA A 430 29.17 -5.46 -33.26
C ALA A 430 27.71 -5.79 -32.87
N ARG A 431 27.14 -6.74 -33.59
CA ARG A 431 25.82 -7.34 -33.37
C ARG A 431 26.02 -8.74 -32.82
N VAL A 432 25.85 -8.91 -31.51
CA VAL A 432 26.13 -10.17 -30.81
C VAL A 432 24.82 -10.88 -30.44
N ALA A 433 24.65 -12.11 -30.90
CA ALA A 433 23.57 -12.98 -30.43
C ALA A 433 24.02 -13.77 -29.20
N ILE A 434 23.18 -13.83 -28.17
CA ILE A 434 23.32 -14.73 -27.03
C ILE A 434 22.31 -15.87 -27.18
N LEU A 435 22.85 -17.08 -27.33
CA LEU A 435 22.09 -18.34 -27.40
C LEU A 435 22.29 -19.15 -26.12
N GLY A 436 21.31 -19.95 -25.78
CA GLY A 436 21.39 -20.85 -24.62
C GLY A 436 20.02 -21.38 -24.23
N ARG A 437 20.00 -22.43 -23.41
CA ARG A 437 18.75 -23.00 -22.88
C ARG A 437 18.04 -22.02 -21.97
N SER A 438 16.72 -22.21 -21.78
CA SER A 438 15.97 -21.43 -20.79
C SER A 438 16.61 -21.62 -19.39
N GLY A 439 16.79 -20.50 -18.67
CA GLY A 439 17.43 -20.50 -17.36
C GLY A 439 18.97 -20.46 -17.37
N SER A 440 19.65 -20.41 -18.51
CA SER A 440 21.12 -20.33 -18.58
C SER A 440 21.72 -18.96 -18.17
N GLY A 441 20.91 -17.96 -17.85
CA GLY A 441 21.37 -16.63 -17.40
C GLY A 441 21.38 -15.54 -18.47
N LYS A 442 20.85 -15.77 -19.68
CA LYS A 442 20.86 -14.79 -20.80
C LYS A 442 20.23 -13.45 -20.45
N SER A 443 18.98 -13.45 -19.98
CA SER A 443 18.30 -12.20 -19.58
C SER A 443 18.98 -11.50 -18.40
N THR A 444 19.69 -12.27 -17.56
CA THR A 444 20.48 -11.71 -16.45
C THR A 444 21.65 -10.86 -16.98
N ILE A 445 22.26 -11.24 -18.09
CA ILE A 445 23.31 -10.44 -18.75
C ILE A 445 22.75 -9.07 -19.17
N ALA A 446 21.55 -9.04 -19.77
CA ALA A 446 20.88 -7.79 -20.14
C ALA A 446 20.54 -6.92 -18.93
N LEU A 447 20.04 -7.53 -17.83
CA LEU A 447 19.70 -6.81 -16.60
C LEU A 447 20.94 -6.21 -15.91
N LEU A 448 22.06 -6.91 -15.91
CA LEU A 448 23.33 -6.41 -15.40
C LEU A 448 23.88 -5.27 -16.27
N LEU A 449 23.83 -5.39 -17.59
CA LEU A 449 24.25 -4.34 -18.51
C LEU A 449 23.34 -3.09 -18.40
N ALA A 450 22.04 -3.28 -18.22
CA ALA A 450 21.12 -2.17 -17.93
C ALA A 450 21.32 -1.54 -16.55
N GLY A 451 22.24 -2.06 -15.72
CA GLY A 451 22.53 -1.56 -14.37
C GLY A 451 21.33 -1.66 -13.41
N LEU A 452 20.41 -2.60 -13.66
CA LEU A 452 19.28 -2.89 -12.78
C LEU A 452 19.71 -3.72 -11.57
N TYR A 453 20.77 -4.51 -11.75
CA TYR A 453 21.52 -5.21 -10.70
C TYR A 453 23.01 -4.93 -10.83
N ALA A 454 23.75 -5.09 -9.75
CA ALA A 454 25.20 -5.06 -9.75
C ALA A 454 25.74 -6.49 -9.74
N PRO A 455 26.86 -6.78 -10.41
CA PRO A 455 27.51 -8.09 -10.33
C PRO A 455 27.94 -8.37 -8.89
N THR A 456 27.93 -9.67 -8.50
CA THR A 456 28.40 -10.09 -7.18
C THR A 456 29.92 -10.11 -7.14
N GLU A 457 30.53 -10.59 -8.22
CA GLU A 457 31.98 -10.61 -8.44
C GLU A 457 32.30 -10.26 -9.89
N GLY A 458 33.52 -9.82 -10.17
CA GLY A 458 33.94 -9.41 -11.49
C GLY A 458 33.58 -7.96 -11.81
N LYS A 459 33.75 -7.57 -13.08
CA LYS A 459 33.58 -6.19 -13.55
C LYS A 459 32.86 -6.15 -14.90
N ILE A 460 32.14 -5.04 -15.11
CA ILE A 460 31.51 -4.73 -16.40
C ILE A 460 32.08 -3.41 -16.88
N TRP A 461 32.82 -3.49 -17.98
CA TRP A 461 33.44 -2.35 -18.62
C TRP A 461 32.55 -1.83 -19.75
N VAL A 462 32.32 -0.54 -19.80
CA VAL A 462 31.57 0.14 -20.87
C VAL A 462 32.41 1.30 -21.37
N ASP A 463 32.79 1.28 -22.64
CA ASP A 463 33.73 2.23 -23.24
C ASP A 463 35.06 2.37 -22.44
N GLY A 464 35.56 1.28 -21.87
CA GLY A 464 36.79 1.27 -21.07
C GLY A 464 36.66 1.75 -19.63
N HIS A 465 35.45 2.03 -19.16
CA HIS A 465 35.14 2.46 -17.79
C HIS A 465 34.43 1.38 -17.01
N ASP A 466 34.82 1.16 -15.75
CA ASP A 466 34.10 0.26 -14.85
C ASP A 466 32.72 0.86 -14.47
N MET A 467 31.64 0.23 -14.93
CA MET A 467 30.28 0.73 -14.79
C MET A 467 29.85 0.92 -13.33
N VAL A 468 30.29 0.03 -12.43
CA VAL A 468 29.86 0.02 -11.02
C VAL A 468 30.81 0.85 -10.16
N ALA A 469 32.14 0.67 -10.31
CA ALA A 469 33.13 1.35 -9.49
C ALA A 469 33.14 2.87 -9.74
N GLU A 470 32.82 3.31 -10.96
CA GLU A 470 32.78 4.73 -11.34
C GLU A 470 31.37 5.34 -11.26
N ASP A 471 30.38 4.61 -10.69
CA ASP A 471 28.96 5.03 -10.57
C ASP A 471 28.33 5.51 -11.89
N ARG A 472 28.69 4.88 -13.01
CA ARG A 472 28.23 5.24 -14.35
C ARG A 472 26.93 4.53 -14.77
N THR A 473 26.27 3.82 -13.88
CA THR A 473 25.06 3.04 -14.20
C THR A 473 23.93 3.88 -14.82
N ALA A 474 23.76 5.12 -14.36
CA ALA A 474 22.76 6.04 -14.91
C ALA A 474 23.13 6.52 -16.31
N TRP A 475 24.40 6.83 -16.53
CA TRP A 475 24.91 7.22 -17.85
C TRP A 475 24.79 6.04 -18.84
N VAL A 476 25.18 4.82 -18.46
CA VAL A 476 25.03 3.63 -19.31
C VAL A 476 23.56 3.47 -19.71
N ARG A 477 22.62 3.53 -18.75
CA ARG A 477 21.18 3.46 -19.06
C ARG A 477 20.71 4.53 -20.04
N SER A 478 21.31 5.71 -20.03
CA SER A 478 20.97 6.76 -21.00
C SER A 478 21.40 6.43 -22.42
N GLN A 479 22.40 5.56 -22.57
CA GLN A 479 22.96 5.14 -23.88
C GLN A 479 22.30 3.87 -24.42
N LEU A 480 21.46 3.19 -23.62
CA LEU A 480 20.84 1.92 -23.98
C LEU A 480 19.38 2.09 -24.44
N GLY A 481 19.02 1.35 -25.48
CA GLY A 481 17.64 1.05 -25.82
C GLY A 481 17.33 -0.42 -25.48
N VAL A 482 16.46 -0.66 -24.49
CA VAL A 482 16.12 -2.01 -24.05
C VAL A 482 14.72 -2.39 -24.49
N ILE A 483 14.61 -3.50 -25.20
CA ILE A 483 13.34 -4.08 -25.65
C ILE A 483 13.19 -5.43 -24.96
N SER A 484 12.30 -5.50 -23.98
CA SER A 484 12.07 -6.67 -23.13
C SER A 484 11.12 -7.69 -23.77
N GLN A 485 11.18 -8.92 -23.30
CA GLN A 485 10.31 -10.04 -23.70
C GLN A 485 8.83 -9.73 -23.49
N GLU A 486 8.45 -9.13 -22.36
CA GLU A 486 7.09 -8.68 -22.08
C GLU A 486 7.00 -7.17 -22.17
N PRO A 487 6.46 -6.60 -23.29
CA PRO A 487 6.37 -5.17 -23.47
C PRO A 487 5.37 -4.55 -22.50
N THR A 488 5.85 -3.69 -21.61
CA THR A 488 5.01 -2.96 -20.65
C THR A 488 4.76 -1.54 -21.14
N LEU A 489 3.47 -1.21 -21.36
CA LEU A 489 3.01 0.14 -21.65
C LEU A 489 2.26 0.73 -20.47
N PHE A 490 2.40 2.03 -20.28
CA PHE A 490 1.64 2.78 -19.28
C PHE A 490 0.26 3.15 -19.81
N ALA A 491 -0.69 3.43 -18.90
CA ALA A 491 -2.06 3.83 -19.23
C ALA A 491 -2.11 5.31 -19.70
N MET A 492 -1.40 5.61 -20.77
CA MET A 492 -1.33 6.91 -21.44
C MET A 492 -1.39 6.71 -22.97
N SER A 493 -1.33 7.77 -23.77
CA SER A 493 -1.39 7.67 -25.22
C SER A 493 -0.19 6.90 -25.78
N ILE A 494 -0.32 6.44 -27.04
CA ILE A 494 0.79 5.78 -27.74
C ILE A 494 1.95 6.75 -27.89
N LYS A 495 1.67 8.04 -28.23
CA LYS A 495 2.66 9.10 -28.34
C LYS A 495 3.44 9.27 -27.03
N GLU A 496 2.75 9.47 -25.91
CA GLU A 496 3.36 9.63 -24.58
C GLU A 496 4.17 8.39 -24.17
N ASN A 497 3.72 7.18 -24.56
CA ASN A 497 4.47 5.95 -24.35
C ASN A 497 5.79 5.93 -25.12
N VAL A 498 5.84 6.42 -26.35
CA VAL A 498 7.09 6.55 -27.15
C VAL A 498 7.99 7.63 -26.57
N GLU A 499 7.42 8.76 -26.17
CA GLU A 499 8.12 9.92 -25.59
C GLU A 499 8.72 9.65 -24.20
N TYR A 500 8.25 8.61 -23.49
CA TYR A 500 8.54 8.34 -22.07
C TYR A 500 10.03 8.35 -21.69
N GLY A 501 10.93 8.04 -22.60
CA GLY A 501 12.39 8.02 -22.37
C GLY A 501 13.10 9.32 -22.70
N LEU A 502 12.42 10.34 -23.19
CA LEU A 502 12.99 11.64 -23.60
C LEU A 502 12.98 12.65 -22.45
N SER A 503 13.66 13.78 -22.65
CA SER A 503 13.70 14.88 -21.66
C SER A 503 12.30 15.48 -21.50
N PRO A 504 11.80 15.68 -20.26
CA PRO A 504 10.51 16.33 -20.01
C PRO A 504 10.56 17.85 -20.14
N ASP A 505 11.71 18.46 -20.50
CA ASP A 505 11.86 19.91 -20.56
C ASP A 505 11.04 20.50 -21.72
N PRO A 506 10.24 21.55 -21.47
CA PRO A 506 9.44 22.20 -22.51
C PRO A 506 10.26 22.78 -23.66
N VAL A 507 11.52 23.11 -23.42
CA VAL A 507 12.45 23.66 -24.45
C VAL A 507 12.77 22.59 -25.49
N ASP A 508 12.79 21.32 -25.11
CA ASP A 508 13.10 20.19 -25.99
C ASP A 508 11.88 19.64 -26.74
N GLN A 509 10.68 20.16 -26.48
CA GLN A 509 9.42 19.57 -26.97
C GLN A 509 9.38 19.43 -28.50
N ALA A 510 9.80 20.45 -29.26
CA ALA A 510 9.81 20.39 -30.72
C ALA A 510 10.80 19.33 -31.25
N SER A 511 11.95 19.18 -30.59
CA SER A 511 12.94 18.14 -30.89
C SER A 511 12.41 16.75 -30.53
N ASN A 512 11.70 16.63 -29.40
CA ASN A 512 11.10 15.39 -28.95
C ASN A 512 9.99 14.93 -29.90
N ASP A 513 9.12 15.83 -30.37
CA ASP A 513 8.07 15.53 -31.34
C ASP A 513 8.64 14.98 -32.66
N LEU A 514 9.77 15.52 -33.12
CA LEU A 514 10.46 15.01 -34.32
C LEU A 514 11.02 13.60 -34.06
N LYS A 515 11.73 13.39 -32.96
CA LYS A 515 12.28 12.08 -32.58
C LYS A 515 11.19 11.02 -32.41
N VAL A 516 10.04 11.39 -31.82
CA VAL A 516 8.89 10.50 -31.66
C VAL A 516 8.33 10.09 -33.02
N LYS A 517 8.18 11.03 -33.97
CA LYS A 517 7.70 10.74 -35.32
C LYS A 517 8.66 9.82 -36.09
N GLU A 518 9.95 10.12 -36.07
CA GLU A 518 10.98 9.31 -36.70
C GLU A 518 11.04 7.90 -36.11
N ALA A 519 11.03 7.78 -34.79
CA ALA A 519 11.03 6.49 -34.09
C ALA A 519 9.75 5.69 -34.33
N ALA A 520 8.60 6.35 -34.38
CA ALA A 520 7.32 5.71 -34.68
C ALA A 520 7.25 5.20 -36.13
N ALA A 521 7.79 5.95 -37.08
CA ALA A 521 7.91 5.51 -38.46
C ALA A 521 8.85 4.32 -38.61
N ALA A 522 10.06 4.42 -38.04
CA ALA A 522 11.06 3.35 -38.07
C ALA A 522 10.60 2.04 -37.40
N ALA A 523 9.72 2.11 -36.40
CA ALA A 523 9.12 0.95 -35.73
C ALA A 523 7.76 0.53 -36.32
N HIS A 524 7.37 1.08 -37.48
CA HIS A 524 6.08 0.81 -38.14
C HIS A 524 4.85 1.02 -37.24
N VAL A 525 4.93 1.94 -36.28
CA VAL A 525 3.82 2.29 -35.38
C VAL A 525 2.73 3.08 -36.15
N THR A 526 3.14 3.95 -37.06
CA THR A 526 2.24 4.78 -37.90
C THR A 526 1.28 3.93 -38.72
N GLU A 527 1.71 2.78 -39.22
CA GLU A 527 0.88 1.89 -40.05
C GLU A 527 -0.42 1.46 -39.36
N PHE A 528 -0.40 1.21 -38.08
CA PHE A 528 -1.61 0.81 -37.36
C PHE A 528 -2.30 1.98 -36.66
N THR A 529 -1.55 3.03 -36.31
CA THR A 529 -2.16 4.20 -35.65
C THR A 529 -2.97 5.04 -36.58
N ASP A 530 -2.62 5.11 -37.90
CA ASP A 530 -3.40 5.82 -38.90
C ASP A 530 -4.83 5.26 -39.09
N GLY A 531 -5.02 3.97 -38.72
CA GLY A 531 -6.34 3.33 -38.71
C GLY A 531 -7.13 3.54 -37.42
N LEU A 532 -6.54 4.18 -36.39
CA LEU A 532 -7.20 4.41 -35.09
C LEU A 532 -7.92 5.78 -35.08
N PRO A 533 -9.06 5.90 -34.36
CA PRO A 533 -9.85 7.15 -34.34
C PRO A 533 -9.06 8.39 -33.86
N HIS A 534 -8.06 8.21 -33.00
CA HIS A 534 -7.23 9.28 -32.45
C HIS A 534 -5.74 9.15 -32.83
N GLY A 535 -5.41 8.32 -33.81
CA GLY A 535 -4.04 8.15 -34.26
C GLY A 535 -3.09 7.79 -33.10
N MET A 536 -1.97 8.50 -33.05
CA MET A 536 -0.96 8.37 -31.97
C MET A 536 -1.44 8.81 -30.58
N ASP A 537 -2.52 9.60 -30.49
CA ASP A 537 -3.10 10.03 -29.21
C ASP A 537 -4.09 9.00 -28.63
N THR A 538 -4.25 7.85 -29.28
CA THR A 538 -5.05 6.74 -28.77
C THR A 538 -4.45 6.20 -27.46
N LEU A 539 -5.30 6.03 -26.44
CA LEU A 539 -4.89 5.48 -25.13
C LEU A 539 -4.54 4.00 -25.25
N ALA A 540 -3.36 3.62 -24.78
CA ALA A 540 -2.91 2.23 -24.78
C ALA A 540 -3.66 1.34 -23.75
N GLY A 541 -4.36 1.93 -22.78
CA GLY A 541 -5.01 1.23 -21.66
C GLY A 541 -4.02 0.68 -20.64
N GLU A 542 -4.54 0.13 -19.53
CA GLU A 542 -3.70 -0.47 -18.50
C GLU A 542 -2.84 -1.61 -19.08
N ARG A 543 -1.51 -1.52 -18.89
CA ARG A 543 -0.53 -2.47 -19.45
C ARG A 543 -0.67 -2.68 -20.96
N GLY A 544 -1.20 -1.68 -21.66
CA GLY A 544 -1.39 -1.73 -23.11
C GLY A 544 -2.51 -2.68 -23.57
N GLN A 545 -3.52 -2.96 -22.76
CA GLN A 545 -4.58 -3.94 -23.08
C GLN A 545 -5.38 -3.60 -24.33
N ALA A 546 -5.38 -2.34 -24.76
CA ALA A 546 -6.07 -1.90 -25.99
C ALA A 546 -5.31 -2.30 -27.27
N LEU A 547 -4.06 -2.77 -27.17
CA LEU A 547 -3.19 -3.08 -28.31
C LEU A 547 -2.91 -4.59 -28.39
N SER A 548 -2.71 -5.10 -29.62
CA SER A 548 -2.21 -6.47 -29.83
C SER A 548 -0.77 -6.63 -29.33
N GLY A 549 -0.30 -7.87 -29.12
CA GLY A 549 1.06 -8.14 -28.70
C GLY A 549 2.12 -7.50 -29.61
N GLY A 550 1.96 -7.65 -30.94
CA GLY A 550 2.85 -7.05 -31.93
C GLY A 550 2.80 -5.53 -31.97
N GLN A 551 1.63 -4.93 -31.77
CA GLN A 551 1.50 -3.46 -31.67
C GLN A 551 2.21 -2.93 -30.42
N LYS A 552 2.04 -3.60 -29.26
CA LYS A 552 2.77 -3.25 -28.03
C LYS A 552 4.29 -3.30 -28.25
N GLN A 553 4.77 -4.36 -28.91
CA GLN A 553 6.19 -4.53 -29.19
C GLN A 553 6.73 -3.42 -30.06
N ARG A 554 6.01 -3.05 -31.15
CA ARG A 554 6.39 -1.93 -32.03
C ARG A 554 6.44 -0.59 -31.27
N VAL A 555 5.49 -0.32 -30.37
CA VAL A 555 5.54 0.87 -29.51
C VAL A 555 6.75 0.83 -28.57
N CYS A 556 7.12 -0.33 -28.00
CA CYS A 556 8.33 -0.45 -27.17
C CYS A 556 9.61 -0.28 -27.98
N ILE A 557 9.66 -0.75 -29.22
CA ILE A 557 10.78 -0.50 -30.15
C ILE A 557 10.86 1.00 -30.42
N ALA A 558 9.76 1.66 -30.79
CA ALA A 558 9.73 3.11 -30.99
C ALA A 558 10.23 3.89 -29.75
N ARG A 559 9.79 3.49 -28.55
CA ARG A 559 10.27 4.06 -27.28
C ARG A 559 11.79 3.94 -27.10
N ALA A 560 12.35 2.78 -27.45
CA ALA A 560 13.78 2.55 -27.36
C ALA A 560 14.56 3.42 -28.39
N LEU A 561 14.04 3.53 -29.62
CA LEU A 561 14.66 4.28 -30.71
C LEU A 561 14.58 5.80 -30.55
N ALA A 562 13.49 6.30 -29.98
CA ALA A 562 13.31 7.75 -29.74
C ALA A 562 14.48 8.37 -28.94
N ARG A 563 15.18 7.56 -28.13
CA ARG A 563 16.36 7.97 -27.37
C ARG A 563 17.66 8.01 -28.18
N THR A 564 17.65 7.60 -29.44
CA THR A 564 18.87 7.47 -30.28
C THR A 564 19.99 6.71 -29.55
N PRO A 565 19.76 5.43 -29.17
CA PRO A 565 20.66 4.70 -28.32
C PRO A 565 21.96 4.33 -29.05
N ARG A 566 23.08 4.27 -28.33
CA ARG A 566 24.39 3.78 -28.84
C ARG A 566 24.47 2.25 -28.82
N MET A 567 23.57 1.58 -28.06
CA MET A 567 23.43 0.14 -28.03
C MET A 567 21.99 -0.27 -27.82
N LEU A 568 21.54 -1.26 -28.59
CA LEU A 568 20.22 -1.88 -28.47
C LEU A 568 20.35 -3.27 -27.81
N ILE A 569 19.43 -3.56 -26.87
CA ILE A 569 19.30 -4.86 -26.22
C ILE A 569 17.93 -5.42 -26.54
N PHE A 570 17.89 -6.59 -27.17
CA PHE A 570 16.68 -7.33 -27.48
C PHE A 570 16.64 -8.59 -26.60
N ASP A 571 15.68 -8.68 -25.68
CA ASP A 571 15.49 -9.86 -24.83
C ASP A 571 14.23 -10.60 -25.31
N GLU A 572 14.41 -11.64 -26.14
CA GLU A 572 13.36 -12.50 -26.71
C GLU A 572 12.16 -11.73 -27.29
N ALA A 573 12.43 -10.60 -27.95
CA ALA A 573 11.43 -9.60 -28.35
C ALA A 573 10.30 -10.11 -29.29
N THR A 574 10.42 -11.28 -29.88
CA THR A 574 9.45 -11.84 -30.85
C THR A 574 8.80 -13.15 -30.40
N SER A 575 9.16 -13.68 -29.23
CA SER A 575 8.77 -15.02 -28.80
C SER A 575 7.27 -15.27 -28.63
N ALA A 576 6.50 -14.22 -28.32
CA ALA A 576 5.06 -14.29 -28.03
C ALA A 576 4.16 -13.72 -29.15
N LEU A 577 4.71 -13.51 -30.36
CA LEU A 577 3.99 -12.89 -31.48
C LEU A 577 3.45 -13.93 -32.46
N ASP A 578 2.31 -13.59 -33.09
CA ASP A 578 1.81 -14.31 -34.26
C ASP A 578 2.71 -14.04 -35.48
N LEU A 579 2.74 -14.94 -36.45
CA LEU A 579 3.62 -14.90 -37.62
C LEU A 579 3.55 -13.58 -38.42
N ARG A 580 2.39 -12.94 -38.48
CA ARG A 580 2.22 -11.67 -39.20
C ARG A 580 2.84 -10.51 -38.42
N SER A 581 2.57 -10.44 -37.13
CA SER A 581 3.16 -9.44 -36.24
C SER A 581 4.67 -9.64 -36.08
N GLU A 582 5.14 -10.89 -36.07
CA GLU A 582 6.56 -11.22 -36.02
C GLU A 582 7.29 -10.68 -37.26
N ARG A 583 6.75 -10.88 -38.46
CA ARG A 583 7.35 -10.36 -39.70
C ARG A 583 7.45 -8.82 -39.68
N ALA A 584 6.38 -8.13 -39.31
CA ALA A 584 6.38 -6.67 -39.22
C ALA A 584 7.41 -6.15 -38.20
N VAL A 585 7.58 -6.84 -37.07
CA VAL A 585 8.62 -6.51 -36.08
C VAL A 585 10.01 -6.80 -36.64
N HIS A 586 10.18 -7.92 -37.35
CA HIS A 586 11.45 -8.29 -38.00
C HIS A 586 11.87 -7.26 -39.06
N GLU A 587 10.94 -6.82 -39.90
CA GLU A 587 11.19 -5.81 -40.94
C GLU A 587 11.62 -4.48 -40.28
N ALA A 588 10.88 -4.02 -39.28
CA ALA A 588 11.23 -2.82 -38.51
C ALA A 588 12.62 -2.93 -37.89
N LEU A 589 12.96 -4.08 -37.26
CA LEU A 589 14.26 -4.29 -36.65
C LEU A 589 15.38 -4.32 -37.68
N GLN A 590 15.18 -4.94 -38.82
CA GLN A 590 16.16 -5.02 -39.90
C GLN A 590 16.44 -3.61 -40.49
N GLU A 591 15.43 -2.81 -40.69
CA GLU A 591 15.55 -1.44 -41.14
C GLU A 591 16.33 -0.58 -40.12
N VAL A 592 15.98 -0.67 -38.83
CA VAL A 592 16.66 0.01 -37.75
C VAL A 592 18.13 -0.38 -37.67
N LEU A 593 18.44 -1.69 -37.67
CA LEU A 593 19.81 -2.19 -37.57
C LEU A 593 20.65 -1.86 -38.80
N SER A 594 20.03 -1.70 -39.98
CA SER A 594 20.75 -1.28 -41.19
C SER A 594 21.00 0.22 -41.26
N SER A 595 20.13 1.03 -40.69
CA SER A 595 20.19 2.51 -40.75
C SER A 595 20.98 3.13 -39.59
N GLN A 596 21.02 2.49 -38.42
CA GLN A 596 21.68 3.00 -37.22
C GLN A 596 23.05 2.35 -37.00
N ASN A 597 24.07 3.19 -36.80
CA ASN A 597 25.42 2.74 -36.41
C ASN A 597 25.44 2.55 -34.87
N CYS A 598 24.87 1.45 -34.36
CA CYS A 598 24.81 1.13 -32.94
C CYS A 598 25.23 -0.33 -32.70
N SER A 599 25.78 -0.61 -31.51
CA SER A 599 26.02 -1.98 -31.07
C SER A 599 24.70 -2.69 -30.76
N CYS A 600 24.65 -4.00 -30.88
CA CYS A 600 23.43 -4.73 -30.64
C CYS A 600 23.69 -6.02 -29.84
N LEU A 601 22.86 -6.26 -28.82
CA LEU A 601 22.82 -7.51 -28.06
C LEU A 601 21.46 -8.16 -28.25
N VAL A 602 21.44 -9.31 -28.91
CA VAL A 602 20.20 -10.06 -29.21
C VAL A 602 20.17 -11.34 -28.38
N ILE A 603 19.31 -11.39 -27.39
CA ILE A 603 19.03 -12.62 -26.63
C ILE A 603 17.89 -13.35 -27.33
N THR A 604 18.16 -14.54 -27.81
CA THR A 604 17.18 -15.32 -28.57
C THR A 604 17.41 -16.82 -28.42
N HIS A 605 16.38 -17.58 -28.64
CA HIS A 605 16.44 -19.01 -28.86
C HIS A 605 16.07 -19.38 -30.31
N ARG A 606 15.74 -18.38 -31.17
CA ARG A 606 15.31 -18.59 -32.56
C ARG A 606 16.44 -18.32 -33.54
N MET A 607 16.60 -19.23 -34.51
CA MET A 607 17.61 -19.12 -35.56
C MET A 607 17.36 -17.96 -36.53
N SER A 608 16.08 -17.58 -36.75
CA SER A 608 15.72 -16.41 -37.58
C SER A 608 16.36 -15.11 -37.13
N SER A 609 16.55 -14.93 -35.83
CA SER A 609 17.16 -13.72 -35.26
C SER A 609 18.68 -13.66 -35.47
N LEU A 610 19.36 -14.78 -35.77
CA LEU A 610 20.79 -14.79 -36.05
C LEU A 610 21.16 -14.10 -37.39
N GLN A 611 20.20 -13.91 -38.27
CA GLN A 611 20.45 -13.27 -39.57
C GLN A 611 21.00 -11.85 -39.41
N TRP A 612 20.69 -11.18 -38.30
CA TRP A 612 21.11 -9.82 -38.02
C TRP A 612 22.43 -9.70 -37.27
N CYS A 613 22.96 -10.83 -36.79
CA CYS A 613 24.11 -10.84 -35.91
C CYS A 613 25.39 -11.24 -36.65
N ASP A 614 26.49 -10.62 -36.26
CA ASP A 614 27.83 -10.86 -36.79
C ASP A 614 28.57 -11.89 -35.91
N HIS A 615 28.28 -11.88 -34.59
CA HIS A 615 28.90 -12.77 -33.61
C HIS A 615 27.84 -13.54 -32.83
N VAL A 616 28.26 -14.70 -32.33
CA VAL A 616 27.41 -15.59 -31.52
C VAL A 616 28.15 -15.97 -30.23
N ALA A 617 27.46 -15.82 -29.11
CA ALA A 617 27.86 -16.28 -27.79
C ALA A 617 26.90 -17.38 -27.31
N VAL A 618 27.42 -18.55 -26.98
CA VAL A 618 26.61 -19.66 -26.43
C VAL A 618 26.82 -19.70 -24.93
N VAL A 619 25.70 -19.57 -24.17
CA VAL A 619 25.72 -19.55 -22.70
C VAL A 619 25.10 -20.84 -22.17
N GLU A 620 25.86 -21.55 -21.35
CA GLU A 620 25.43 -22.78 -20.65
C GLU A 620 25.86 -22.68 -19.18
N GLU A 621 24.95 -23.01 -18.26
CA GLU A 621 25.19 -22.98 -16.81
C GLU A 621 25.82 -21.68 -16.27
N GLY A 622 25.42 -20.54 -16.84
CA GLY A 622 25.91 -19.22 -16.41
C GLY A 622 27.28 -18.79 -16.93
N ALA A 623 27.91 -19.56 -17.82
CA ALA A 623 29.19 -19.26 -18.45
C ALA A 623 29.08 -19.21 -19.97
N VAL A 624 29.95 -18.46 -20.65
CA VAL A 624 30.09 -18.49 -22.11
C VAL A 624 30.95 -19.70 -22.48
N VAL A 625 30.35 -20.68 -23.14
CA VAL A 625 31.05 -21.92 -23.58
C VAL A 625 31.63 -21.81 -25.00
N GLN A 626 31.06 -20.91 -25.82
CA GLN A 626 31.59 -20.66 -27.17
C GLN A 626 31.29 -19.21 -27.55
N TYR A 627 32.26 -18.49 -28.14
CA TYR A 627 32.13 -17.15 -28.69
C TYR A 627 32.98 -16.98 -29.94
N GLY A 628 32.42 -16.38 -30.97
CA GLY A 628 33.14 -16.14 -32.22
C GLY A 628 32.25 -15.53 -33.30
N GLN A 629 32.81 -15.40 -34.52
CA GLN A 629 32.04 -15.01 -35.70
C GLN A 629 30.92 -16.03 -35.97
N LYS A 630 29.79 -15.59 -36.44
CA LYS A 630 28.59 -16.43 -36.66
C LYS A 630 28.89 -17.65 -37.53
N GLU A 631 29.62 -17.45 -38.63
CA GLU A 631 29.94 -18.48 -39.58
C GLU A 631 30.83 -19.56 -38.96
N GLU A 632 31.83 -19.19 -38.17
CA GLU A 632 32.74 -20.11 -37.48
C GLU A 632 32.02 -20.95 -36.43
N VAL A 633 31.20 -20.29 -35.63
CA VAL A 633 30.43 -20.94 -34.54
C VAL A 633 29.39 -21.88 -35.10
N LEU A 634 28.74 -21.57 -36.23
CA LEU A 634 27.75 -22.44 -36.88
C LEU A 634 28.40 -23.60 -37.63
N GLN A 635 29.63 -23.45 -38.13
CA GLN A 635 30.36 -24.54 -38.76
C GLN A 635 30.87 -25.59 -37.74
N ASN A 636 31.27 -25.12 -36.55
CA ASN A 636 31.79 -25.98 -35.48
C ASN A 636 31.01 -25.78 -34.18
N PRO A 637 29.72 -26.15 -34.12
CA PRO A 637 28.88 -25.89 -32.97
C PRO A 637 29.26 -26.77 -31.77
N CYS A 638 29.34 -26.13 -30.57
CA CYS A 638 29.50 -26.88 -29.32
C CYS A 638 28.27 -27.74 -29.03
N THR A 639 28.41 -28.70 -28.10
CA THR A 639 27.32 -29.62 -27.73
C THR A 639 26.04 -28.88 -27.30
N ALA A 640 26.17 -27.77 -26.60
CA ALA A 640 25.06 -26.92 -26.20
C ALA A 640 24.31 -26.35 -27.41
N LEU A 641 25.06 -25.79 -28.39
CA LEU A 641 24.48 -25.22 -29.60
C LEU A 641 23.86 -26.30 -30.48
N GLN A 642 24.49 -27.48 -30.64
CA GLN A 642 23.92 -28.60 -31.35
C GLN A 642 22.57 -29.05 -30.81
N SER A 643 22.41 -29.00 -29.47
CA SER A 643 21.13 -29.35 -28.83
C SER A 643 20.03 -28.32 -29.12
N ILE A 644 20.39 -27.05 -29.29
CA ILE A 644 19.45 -25.96 -29.65
C ILE A 644 19.05 -26.09 -31.11
N LEU A 645 20.03 -26.31 -32.01
CA LEU A 645 19.79 -26.47 -33.45
C LEU A 645 18.84 -27.64 -33.75
N ARG A 646 19.00 -28.77 -33.06
CA ARG A 646 18.11 -29.95 -33.22
C ARG A 646 16.68 -29.69 -32.74
N ASN A 647 16.47 -28.79 -31.78
CA ASN A 647 15.14 -28.49 -31.27
C ASN A 647 14.40 -27.46 -32.12
N ASP A 648 15.09 -26.62 -32.90
CA ASP A 648 14.49 -25.65 -33.82
C ASP A 648 14.12 -26.24 -35.21
N GLU A 649 14.50 -27.48 -35.51
CA GLU A 649 14.11 -28.19 -36.73
C GLU A 649 12.71 -28.85 -36.63
N PHE A 650 12.00 -28.71 -35.52
CA PHE A 650 10.63 -29.14 -35.29
C PHE A 650 9.76 -27.87 -34.96
#